data_816a31e4e13b0847d17fc0d55ac281d6
#
_entry.id   816a31e4e13b0847d17fc0d55ac281d6
#
_cell.length_a   1.000
_cell.length_b   1.000
_cell.length_c   1.000
_cell.angle_alpha   90.00
_cell.angle_beta   90.00
_cell.angle_gamma   90.00
#
_symmetry.space_group_name_H-M   'P 1'
#
loop_
_entity.id
_entity.type
_entity.pdbx_description
1 polymer ?
#
loop_
_entity_poly.entity_id
_entity_poly.type
_entity_poly.pdbx_seq_one_letter_code
_entity_poly.pdbx_strand_id
1 'polypeptide(L)'
;MMKKYILNYLTLICLAILPSACNNRSDMEKQIDALYDRMPMPERIAQLRSMYMDDLFNEQGELDTAKCRELIPYGIGHFSQFCMQQPRDPNELRDRAAAIQEWLMSNTPNGIPALLHEEVLSGINTLGATIYPQQIGQACSFNTELAELKTRQTSTQLRKMGGILALSPMVDVCRNPGFNRLEESYGEDGYLSAAMGVAFVKGLQQDDLKKGVGACSKHYLGYGGGGDAPEKELMEEILMPHEAMIRLAGSKVVMPGYHDVHGVRCVANSEILTDILRDYIGFDGMVVSDYTAIDQIPGRQDVIHKAAAAINAGNDVDFPHGANYQYLQEAIDKGLVNPEAFERAVKDVLRHKFRAGLLDDNPYLYSTEKIVLDTPEERQTAYDIATQSIVLLENNGILPLRNVKNILVTGPNANSIWAMCGDYSYPAMSYFWKMAEDIADKDQPHIVKLLDGIEARKPAGVNIMYSRGCDWTEELETKYREDGDERAWDYQIMHRMVNSGEVADKKEALRLARQADVIIAAMGENVMLCGENRDRKGLRLPGKQEQYVEELIKTGKPVVLVMFGGRAQVVSGLAERCAAVIQAWYPGEEGGNAVADILYGNVSPSGKLSVSYPNVELNEPICYNYADTLDQRIQWPFGYGLSYTTFQRHTHRIEEQAATTDESFYLSLDVENTGSMSGDDVILIYQAPANNVRPIKLLGFSRVSLQPGERKTVQFKIYIEQLGYYSNDAGVRQWNIDPGQYSIQIGNPSIDWDWSGKGTITLTGKPVSKPLREHYLSESSQN
;
A
#
# COMPACT_ATOMS: atom_id res chain seq x y z
N MET A 1 -21.57 -51.24 -16.03
CA MET A 1 -21.76 -51.34 -14.55
C MET A 1 -20.66 -50.66 -13.72
N MET A 2 -19.49 -50.33 -14.27
CA MET A 2 -18.39 -49.71 -13.53
C MET A 2 -18.48 -48.18 -13.37
N LYS A 3 -19.18 -47.46 -14.25
CA LYS A 3 -19.35 -45.98 -14.16
C LYS A 3 -20.33 -45.51 -13.06
N LYS A 4 -21.20 -46.36 -12.54
CA LYS A 4 -22.15 -46.01 -11.47
C LYS A 4 -21.54 -46.03 -10.04
N TYR A 5 -20.44 -46.75 -9.86
CA TYR A 5 -19.77 -46.84 -8.54
C TYR A 5 -18.75 -45.75 -8.29
N ILE A 6 -18.16 -45.14 -9.33
CA ILE A 6 -17.22 -44.03 -9.20
C ILE A 6 -17.95 -42.72 -8.83
N LEU A 7 -19.15 -42.52 -9.35
CA LEU A 7 -19.91 -41.30 -9.02
C LEU A 7 -20.44 -41.29 -7.57
N ASN A 8 -20.77 -42.48 -7.02
CA ASN A 8 -21.21 -42.59 -5.62
C ASN A 8 -20.04 -42.48 -4.61
N TYR A 9 -18.80 -42.77 -5.00
CA TYR A 9 -17.62 -42.59 -4.13
C TYR A 9 -17.15 -41.13 -4.09
N LEU A 10 -17.26 -40.41 -5.19
CA LEU A 10 -16.94 -38.97 -5.21
C LEU A 10 -17.98 -38.16 -4.45
N THR A 11 -19.26 -38.52 -4.51
CA THR A 11 -20.31 -37.84 -3.73
C THR A 11 -20.21 -38.15 -2.22
N LEU A 12 -19.70 -39.32 -1.83
CA LEU A 12 -19.47 -39.65 -0.41
C LEU A 12 -18.20 -38.96 0.15
N ILE A 13 -17.19 -38.69 -0.66
CA ILE A 13 -15.98 -37.98 -0.22
C ILE A 13 -16.25 -36.46 -0.07
N CYS A 14 -17.04 -35.86 -0.93
CA CYS A 14 -17.45 -34.45 -0.78
C CYS A 14 -18.39 -34.23 0.44
N LEU A 15 -19.20 -35.22 0.82
CA LEU A 15 -20.06 -35.14 2.02
C LEU A 15 -19.32 -35.41 3.33
N ALA A 16 -18.11 -36.01 3.31
CA ALA A 16 -17.32 -36.28 4.51
C ALA A 16 -16.35 -35.14 4.88
N ILE A 17 -16.10 -34.17 3.99
CA ILE A 17 -15.21 -33.02 4.27
C ILE A 17 -15.98 -31.82 4.83
N LEU A 18 -17.27 -31.66 4.49
CA LEU A 18 -18.12 -30.59 4.98
C LEU A 18 -18.43 -30.60 6.51
N PRO A 19 -18.54 -31.76 7.22
CA PRO A 19 -18.79 -31.73 8.65
C PRO A 19 -17.62 -31.26 9.50
N SER A 20 -16.37 -31.45 9.05
CA SER A 20 -15.19 -31.10 9.86
C SER A 20 -14.93 -29.59 9.94
N ALA A 21 -15.18 -28.85 8.86
CA ALA A 21 -15.02 -27.40 8.84
C ALA A 21 -16.16 -26.70 9.63
N CYS A 22 -17.39 -27.20 9.53
CA CYS A 22 -18.51 -26.68 10.31
C CYS A 22 -18.40 -27.00 11.80
N ASN A 23 -17.86 -28.19 12.19
CA ASN A 23 -17.67 -28.52 13.57
C ASN A 23 -16.54 -27.70 14.23
N ASN A 24 -15.43 -27.45 13.53
CA ASN A 24 -14.34 -26.64 14.06
C ASN A 24 -14.74 -25.18 14.27
N ARG A 25 -15.55 -24.61 13.36
CA ARG A 25 -16.06 -23.24 13.52
C ARG A 25 -17.04 -23.15 14.71
N SER A 26 -17.90 -24.12 14.89
CA SER A 26 -18.81 -24.18 16.04
C SER A 26 -18.06 -24.35 17.37
N ASP A 27 -16.94 -25.06 17.40
CA ASP A 27 -16.16 -25.26 18.61
C ASP A 27 -15.37 -24.01 19.01
N MET A 28 -14.80 -23.28 18.05
CA MET A 28 -14.18 -21.98 18.30
C MET A 28 -15.19 -20.98 18.89
N GLU A 29 -16.37 -20.84 18.30
CA GLU A 29 -17.40 -19.91 18.80
C GLU A 29 -17.86 -20.29 20.22
N LYS A 30 -18.02 -21.60 20.52
CA LYS A 30 -18.34 -22.04 21.90
C LYS A 30 -17.24 -21.68 22.91
N GLN A 31 -15.97 -21.76 22.52
CA GLN A 31 -14.86 -21.38 23.38
C GLN A 31 -14.81 -19.86 23.61
N ILE A 32 -15.12 -19.07 22.57
CA ILE A 32 -15.22 -17.61 22.65
C ILE A 32 -16.38 -17.23 23.59
N ASP A 33 -17.55 -17.85 23.43
CA ASP A 33 -18.71 -17.61 24.30
C ASP A 33 -18.37 -17.96 25.75
N ALA A 34 -17.77 -19.11 26.00
CA ALA A 34 -17.37 -19.54 27.34
C ALA A 34 -16.30 -18.61 27.96
N LEU A 35 -15.40 -18.05 27.16
CA LEU A 35 -14.43 -17.07 27.62
C LEU A 35 -15.12 -15.74 27.95
N TYR A 36 -15.95 -15.24 27.05
CA TYR A 36 -16.73 -14.00 27.23
C TYR A 36 -17.58 -14.05 28.50
N ASP A 37 -18.30 -15.15 28.76
CA ASP A 37 -19.20 -15.30 29.90
C ASP A 37 -18.46 -15.24 31.26
N ARG A 38 -17.21 -15.74 31.32
CA ARG A 38 -16.41 -15.70 32.57
C ARG A 38 -15.64 -14.40 32.76
N MET A 39 -15.51 -13.54 31.72
CA MET A 39 -14.82 -12.25 31.82
C MET A 39 -15.64 -11.24 32.60
N PRO A 40 -15.08 -10.58 33.64
CA PRO A 40 -15.73 -9.43 34.27
C PRO A 40 -15.80 -8.25 33.31
N MET A 41 -16.75 -7.34 33.49
CA MET A 41 -16.98 -6.20 32.60
C MET A 41 -15.71 -5.37 32.35
N PRO A 42 -14.87 -5.04 33.37
CA PRO A 42 -13.65 -4.28 33.12
C PRO A 42 -12.65 -5.02 32.19
N GLU A 43 -12.59 -6.36 32.23
CA GLU A 43 -11.74 -7.14 31.33
C GLU A 43 -12.28 -7.17 29.90
N ARG A 44 -13.62 -7.23 29.73
CA ARG A 44 -14.26 -7.10 28.39
C ARG A 44 -13.93 -5.74 27.78
N ILE A 45 -14.04 -4.63 28.54
CA ILE A 45 -13.68 -3.29 28.08
C ILE A 45 -12.18 -3.19 27.77
N ALA A 46 -11.33 -3.81 28.58
CA ALA A 46 -9.88 -3.81 28.37
C ALA A 46 -9.49 -4.42 27.00
N GLN A 47 -10.24 -5.44 26.51
CA GLN A 47 -9.97 -6.03 25.18
C GLN A 47 -10.20 -5.06 24.01
N LEU A 48 -11.03 -4.03 24.20
CA LEU A 48 -11.37 -3.03 23.18
C LEU A 48 -10.43 -1.81 23.21
N ARG A 49 -9.41 -1.84 24.07
CA ARG A 49 -8.48 -0.73 24.28
C ARG A 49 -7.07 -1.07 23.86
N SER A 50 -6.31 -0.02 23.58
CA SER A 50 -4.89 -0.07 23.29
C SER A 50 -4.11 0.89 24.19
N MET A 51 -2.78 0.72 24.23
CA MET A 51 -1.82 1.67 24.81
C MET A 51 -0.45 1.48 24.17
N TYR A 52 0.47 2.40 24.42
CA TYR A 52 1.86 2.21 24.02
C TYR A 52 2.60 1.28 24.99
N MET A 53 3.39 0.38 24.44
CA MET A 53 4.14 -0.60 25.23
C MET A 53 5.14 0.07 26.18
N ASP A 54 5.79 1.14 25.72
CA ASP A 54 6.82 1.86 26.48
C ASP A 54 6.31 2.48 27.77
N ASP A 55 5.01 2.78 27.88
CA ASP A 55 4.40 3.32 29.09
C ASP A 55 4.57 2.38 30.31
N LEU A 56 4.79 1.09 30.06
CA LEU A 56 4.94 0.06 31.10
C LEU A 56 6.38 -0.24 31.48
N PHE A 57 7.37 0.43 30.89
CA PHE A 57 8.78 0.23 31.17
C PHE A 57 9.37 1.41 31.97
N ASN A 58 10.37 1.10 32.79
CA ASN A 58 11.14 2.10 33.51
C ASN A 58 12.29 2.65 32.62
N GLU A 59 13.02 3.65 33.14
CA GLU A 59 14.16 4.28 32.41
C GLU A 59 15.29 3.31 32.14
N GLN A 60 15.38 2.19 32.86
CA GLN A 60 16.37 1.15 32.67
C GLN A 60 15.93 0.11 31.61
N GLY A 61 14.71 0.26 31.07
CA GLY A 61 14.16 -0.66 30.07
C GLY A 61 13.59 -1.94 30.67
N GLU A 62 13.37 -2.01 31.99
CA GLU A 62 12.75 -3.13 32.68
C GLU A 62 11.25 -2.94 32.82
N LEU A 63 10.47 -4.02 32.78
CA LEU A 63 9.01 -3.97 32.96
C LEU A 63 8.66 -3.50 34.39
N ASP A 64 7.95 -2.38 34.50
CA ASP A 64 7.45 -1.85 35.75
C ASP A 64 6.14 -2.54 36.14
N THR A 65 6.26 -3.58 36.97
CA THR A 65 5.09 -4.36 37.39
C THR A 65 4.12 -3.58 38.29
N ALA A 66 4.55 -2.47 38.91
CA ALA A 66 3.67 -1.58 39.65
C ALA A 66 2.78 -0.78 38.68
N LYS A 67 3.36 -0.20 37.65
CA LYS A 67 2.59 0.43 36.56
C LYS A 67 1.64 -0.54 35.87
N CYS A 68 2.08 -1.78 35.60
CA CYS A 68 1.20 -2.79 35.04
C CYS A 68 -0.05 -3.03 35.90
N ARG A 69 0.11 -3.17 37.23
CA ARG A 69 -1.03 -3.32 38.15
C ARG A 69 -1.92 -2.09 38.23
N GLU A 70 -1.37 -0.91 38.05
CA GLU A 70 -2.13 0.36 38.05
C GLU A 70 -2.89 0.57 36.74
N LEU A 71 -2.21 0.44 35.57
CA LEU A 71 -2.73 0.84 34.27
C LEU A 71 -3.54 -0.25 33.57
N ILE A 72 -3.16 -1.53 33.76
CA ILE A 72 -3.77 -2.68 33.07
C ILE A 72 -4.15 -3.83 34.02
N PRO A 73 -4.81 -3.55 35.18
CA PRO A 73 -5.14 -4.60 36.18
C PRO A 73 -6.05 -5.71 35.62
N TYR A 74 -6.79 -5.43 34.55
CA TYR A 74 -7.66 -6.38 33.85
C TYR A 74 -7.09 -6.78 32.49
N GLY A 75 -5.80 -6.55 32.23
CA GLY A 75 -5.18 -6.75 30.93
C GLY A 75 -5.44 -5.58 29.98
N ILE A 76 -5.06 -5.80 28.72
CA ILE A 76 -5.24 -4.86 27.59
C ILE A 76 -5.46 -5.64 26.31
N GLY A 77 -6.25 -5.11 25.37
CA GLY A 77 -6.49 -5.74 24.08
C GLY A 77 -5.29 -5.68 23.15
N HIS A 78 -4.67 -4.51 23.06
CA HIS A 78 -3.65 -4.18 22.08
C HIS A 78 -2.49 -3.37 22.64
N PHE A 79 -1.30 -3.50 22.01
CA PHE A 79 -0.20 -2.55 22.13
C PHE A 79 0.08 -1.89 20.79
N SER A 80 0.06 -0.56 20.77
CA SER A 80 0.18 0.27 19.59
C SER A 80 1.62 0.48 19.16
N GLN A 81 1.91 0.30 17.86
CA GLN A 81 3.20 0.66 17.22
C GLN A 81 4.41 0.28 18.08
N PHE A 82 4.50 -0.98 18.47
CA PHE A 82 5.45 -1.42 19.49
C PHE A 82 6.92 -1.33 19.05
N CYS A 83 7.19 -1.32 17.74
CA CYS A 83 8.53 -1.12 17.18
C CYS A 83 8.88 0.36 17.01
N MET A 84 7.89 1.18 16.57
CA MET A 84 8.10 2.54 16.11
C MET A 84 8.32 3.56 17.24
N GLN A 85 7.98 3.22 18.49
CA GLN A 85 8.06 4.16 19.62
C GLN A 85 9.47 4.68 19.89
N GLN A 86 10.48 3.85 19.73
CA GLN A 86 11.89 4.24 19.75
C GLN A 86 12.72 3.31 18.88
N PRO A 87 13.78 3.81 18.21
CA PRO A 87 14.71 2.96 17.48
C PRO A 87 15.36 1.95 18.43
N ARG A 88 15.07 0.66 18.24
CA ARG A 88 15.60 -0.43 19.09
C ARG A 88 16.05 -1.60 18.25
N ASP A 89 16.98 -2.39 18.83
CA ASP A 89 17.34 -3.69 18.28
C ASP A 89 16.14 -4.64 18.30
N PRO A 90 15.92 -5.45 17.27
CA PRO A 90 14.76 -6.34 17.18
C PRO A 90 14.72 -7.40 18.30
N ASN A 91 15.86 -7.79 18.85
CA ASN A 91 15.92 -8.72 19.97
C ASN A 91 15.50 -8.06 21.30
N GLU A 92 15.83 -6.76 21.49
CA GLU A 92 15.34 -5.98 22.62
C GLU A 92 13.82 -5.85 22.57
N LEU A 93 13.24 -5.53 21.38
CA LEU A 93 11.79 -5.45 21.20
C LEU A 93 11.11 -6.78 21.51
N ARG A 94 11.66 -7.89 21.03
CA ARG A 94 11.17 -9.23 21.35
C ARG A 94 11.17 -9.47 22.86
N ASP A 95 12.25 -9.14 23.57
CA ASP A 95 12.38 -9.39 25.01
C ASP A 95 11.38 -8.53 25.81
N ARG A 96 11.10 -7.31 25.37
CA ARG A 96 10.05 -6.46 25.94
C ARG A 96 8.65 -7.04 25.69
N ALA A 97 8.37 -7.45 24.44
CA ALA A 97 7.12 -8.11 24.10
C ALA A 97 6.91 -9.39 24.95
N ALA A 98 7.95 -10.19 25.13
CA ALA A 98 7.93 -11.38 25.96
C ALA A 98 7.56 -11.06 27.43
N ALA A 99 8.25 -10.09 28.03
CA ALA A 99 8.01 -9.68 29.43
C ALA A 99 6.57 -9.24 29.68
N ILE A 100 5.99 -8.48 28.73
CA ILE A 100 4.58 -8.03 28.82
C ILE A 100 3.61 -9.19 28.66
N GLN A 101 3.80 -10.06 27.67
CA GLN A 101 2.90 -11.19 27.44
C GLN A 101 2.92 -12.16 28.63
N GLU A 102 4.09 -12.46 29.19
CA GLU A 102 4.23 -13.30 30.38
C GLU A 102 3.54 -12.68 31.61
N TRP A 103 3.66 -11.35 31.77
CA TRP A 103 2.98 -10.64 32.85
C TRP A 103 1.46 -10.71 32.69
N LEU A 104 0.92 -10.47 31.48
CA LEU A 104 -0.53 -10.51 31.19
C LEU A 104 -1.10 -11.90 31.49
N MET A 105 -0.44 -12.96 31.00
CA MET A 105 -0.89 -14.34 31.21
C MET A 105 -0.88 -14.76 32.69
N SER A 106 0.04 -14.20 33.48
CA SER A 106 0.22 -14.60 34.89
C SER A 106 -0.54 -13.74 35.90
N ASN A 107 -0.92 -12.51 35.54
CA ASN A 107 -1.40 -11.51 36.52
C ASN A 107 -2.80 -10.93 36.22
N THR A 108 -3.43 -11.31 35.10
CA THR A 108 -4.79 -10.84 34.73
C THR A 108 -5.83 -11.95 34.94
N PRO A 109 -7.14 -11.62 35.06
CA PRO A 109 -8.17 -12.59 35.48
C PRO A 109 -8.25 -13.84 34.61
N ASN A 110 -8.19 -13.70 33.28
CA ASN A 110 -8.25 -14.84 32.33
C ASN A 110 -6.93 -15.05 31.56
N GLY A 111 -5.85 -14.35 31.90
CA GLY A 111 -4.55 -14.55 31.30
C GLY A 111 -4.51 -14.33 29.78
N ILE A 112 -5.28 -13.35 29.27
CA ILE A 112 -5.42 -13.13 27.83
C ILE A 112 -4.24 -12.32 27.30
N PRO A 113 -3.42 -12.85 26.34
CA PRO A 113 -2.34 -12.09 25.69
C PRO A 113 -2.88 -10.91 24.88
N ALA A 114 -2.05 -9.85 24.72
CA ALA A 114 -2.39 -8.70 23.88
C ALA A 114 -1.99 -8.92 22.41
N LEU A 115 -2.66 -8.19 21.52
CA LEU A 115 -2.26 -8.04 20.11
C LEU A 115 -1.26 -6.89 20.01
N LEU A 116 -0.01 -7.20 19.65
CA LEU A 116 1.00 -6.19 19.34
C LEU A 116 0.90 -5.84 17.86
N HIS A 117 0.67 -4.57 17.55
CA HIS A 117 0.56 -4.13 16.16
C HIS A 117 1.63 -3.13 15.75
N GLU A 118 1.94 -3.14 14.44
CA GLU A 118 2.92 -2.26 13.82
C GLU A 118 2.48 -1.88 12.39
N GLU A 119 3.07 -0.80 11.86
CA GLU A 119 3.00 -0.45 10.45
C GLU A 119 4.09 -1.18 9.67
N VAL A 120 3.75 -1.70 8.47
CA VAL A 120 4.72 -2.47 7.66
C VAL A 120 4.63 -2.18 6.16
N LEU A 121 4.26 -0.97 5.77
CA LEU A 121 4.07 -0.59 4.37
C LEU A 121 5.34 -0.80 3.53
N SER A 122 6.48 -0.34 4.01
CA SER A 122 7.79 -0.48 3.34
C SER A 122 8.83 -1.28 4.14
N GLY A 123 8.37 -2.20 4.96
CA GLY A 123 9.19 -2.99 5.88
C GLY A 123 8.80 -2.74 7.33
N ILE A 124 9.50 -3.34 8.28
CA ILE A 124 9.22 -3.20 9.71
C ILE A 124 9.86 -1.91 10.24
N ASN A 125 9.16 -1.20 11.12
CA ASN A 125 9.64 0.04 11.74
C ASN A 125 10.61 -0.20 12.90
N THR A 126 11.71 -0.93 12.66
CA THR A 126 12.74 -1.20 13.68
C THR A 126 14.14 -1.06 13.10
N LEU A 127 15.13 -0.84 13.97
CA LEU A 127 16.52 -0.68 13.56
C LEU A 127 17.02 -1.87 12.74
N GLY A 128 17.66 -1.58 11.63
CA GLY A 128 18.27 -2.57 10.75
C GLY A 128 17.27 -3.39 9.94
N ALA A 129 16.00 -2.99 9.87
CA ALA A 129 15.04 -3.62 9.00
C ALA A 129 15.25 -3.23 7.53
N THR A 130 14.97 -4.15 6.62
CA THR A 130 14.98 -3.91 5.17
C THR A 130 13.96 -2.83 4.81
N ILE A 131 14.37 -1.87 3.99
CA ILE A 131 13.53 -0.79 3.49
C ILE A 131 13.18 -1.08 2.03
N TYR A 132 11.97 -1.57 1.81
CA TYR A 132 11.45 -1.83 0.48
C TYR A 132 10.93 -0.54 -0.19
N PRO A 133 10.80 -0.52 -1.53
CA PRO A 133 10.10 0.56 -2.22
C PRO A 133 8.70 0.80 -1.67
N GLN A 134 8.28 2.07 -1.65
CA GLN A 134 6.91 2.45 -1.29
C GLN A 134 5.86 1.84 -2.22
N GLN A 135 4.63 1.70 -1.71
CA GLN A 135 3.56 0.98 -2.41
C GLN A 135 3.25 1.58 -3.79
N ILE A 136 3.29 2.90 -3.94
CA ILE A 136 3.07 3.55 -5.24
C ILE A 136 4.11 3.12 -6.28
N GLY A 137 5.38 3.03 -5.89
CA GLY A 137 6.43 2.47 -6.74
C GLY A 137 6.22 0.99 -6.99
N GLN A 138 5.94 0.21 -5.94
CA GLN A 138 5.68 -1.22 -6.06
C GLN A 138 4.51 -1.52 -7.00
N ALA A 139 3.45 -0.71 -6.99
CA ALA A 139 2.32 -0.84 -7.92
C ALA A 139 2.75 -0.68 -9.38
N CYS A 140 3.73 0.22 -9.66
CA CYS A 140 4.29 0.40 -11.00
C CYS A 140 5.01 -0.85 -11.55
N SER A 141 5.36 -1.81 -10.70
CA SER A 141 5.90 -3.10 -11.13
C SER A 141 4.85 -4.01 -11.76
N PHE A 142 3.56 -3.87 -11.44
CA PHE A 142 2.50 -4.82 -11.79
C PHE A 142 2.91 -6.28 -11.48
N ASN A 143 3.57 -6.49 -10.34
CA ASN A 143 4.10 -7.79 -9.92
C ASN A 143 3.57 -8.18 -8.53
N THR A 144 2.50 -8.96 -8.53
CA THR A 144 1.87 -9.45 -7.29
C THR A 144 2.71 -10.49 -6.56
N GLU A 145 3.57 -11.25 -7.27
CA GLU A 145 4.45 -12.26 -6.65
C GLU A 145 5.51 -11.60 -5.77
N LEU A 146 6.13 -10.51 -6.25
CA LEU A 146 7.09 -9.74 -5.44
C LEU A 146 6.41 -9.05 -4.25
N ALA A 147 5.15 -8.59 -4.40
CA ALA A 147 4.39 -8.03 -3.30
C ALA A 147 4.13 -9.07 -2.21
N GLU A 148 3.73 -10.30 -2.58
CA GLU A 148 3.54 -11.41 -1.65
C GLU A 148 4.85 -11.84 -1.00
N LEU A 149 5.95 -11.95 -1.78
CA LEU A 149 7.27 -12.33 -1.26
C LEU A 149 7.78 -11.33 -0.20
N LYS A 150 7.76 -10.02 -0.51
CA LYS A 150 8.10 -8.94 0.41
C LYS A 150 7.35 -9.09 1.73
N THR A 151 6.03 -9.24 1.67
CA THR A 151 5.21 -9.26 2.86
C THR A 151 5.33 -10.56 3.65
N ARG A 152 5.64 -11.67 3.00
CA ARG A 152 5.99 -12.94 3.65
C ARG A 152 7.30 -12.82 4.45
N GLN A 153 8.32 -12.16 3.88
CA GLN A 153 9.58 -11.86 4.57
C GLN A 153 9.33 -10.95 5.79
N THR A 154 8.60 -9.83 5.58
CA THR A 154 8.21 -8.90 6.64
C THR A 154 7.42 -9.58 7.77
N SER A 155 6.42 -10.39 7.43
CA SER A 155 5.61 -11.16 8.38
C SER A 155 6.46 -12.09 9.22
N THR A 156 7.39 -12.83 8.60
CA THR A 156 8.27 -13.77 9.30
C THR A 156 9.12 -13.06 10.34
N GLN A 157 9.65 -11.88 10.03
CA GLN A 157 10.48 -11.11 10.96
C GLN A 157 9.63 -10.48 12.08
N LEU A 158 8.51 -9.86 11.72
CA LEU A 158 7.61 -9.23 12.69
C LEU A 158 7.06 -10.25 13.70
N ARG A 159 6.68 -11.44 13.22
CA ARG A 159 6.18 -12.51 14.08
C ARG A 159 7.22 -13.02 15.08
N LYS A 160 8.50 -13.07 14.70
CA LYS A 160 9.60 -13.41 15.59
C LYS A 160 9.75 -12.39 16.73
N MET A 161 9.47 -11.12 16.49
CA MET A 161 9.52 -10.06 17.51
C MET A 161 8.29 -10.03 18.43
N GLY A 162 7.25 -10.78 18.12
CA GLY A 162 5.99 -10.80 18.87
C GLY A 162 4.87 -9.96 18.23
N GLY A 163 5.08 -9.38 17.04
CA GLY A 163 4.03 -8.69 16.30
C GLY A 163 2.99 -9.67 15.76
N ILE A 164 1.71 -9.33 15.94
CA ILE A 164 0.57 -10.20 15.61
C ILE A 164 -0.33 -9.58 14.56
N LEU A 165 -0.33 -8.26 14.48
CA LEU A 165 -1.18 -7.48 13.60
C LEU A 165 -0.35 -6.42 12.88
N ALA A 166 -0.57 -6.25 11.59
CA ALA A 166 -0.02 -5.17 10.78
C ALA A 166 -1.15 -4.22 10.37
N LEU A 167 -0.98 -2.91 10.60
CA LEU A 167 -1.91 -1.87 10.17
C LEU A 167 -1.68 -1.53 8.68
N SER A 168 -1.63 -2.56 7.86
CA SER A 168 -1.28 -2.53 6.44
C SER A 168 -1.99 -3.66 5.69
N PRO A 169 -2.26 -3.53 4.37
CA PRO A 169 -1.87 -2.46 3.45
C PRO A 169 -2.84 -1.27 3.43
N MET A 170 -2.36 -0.13 2.92
CA MET A 170 -3.22 0.95 2.47
C MET A 170 -3.66 0.68 1.03
N VAL A 171 -4.98 0.53 0.82
CA VAL A 171 -5.57 0.20 -0.49
C VAL A 171 -6.55 1.24 -0.98
N ASP A 172 -6.46 2.44 -0.44
CA ASP A 172 -7.24 3.58 -0.94
C ASP A 172 -7.00 3.79 -2.42
N VAL A 173 -8.09 3.92 -3.19
CA VAL A 173 -8.03 4.26 -4.62
C VAL A 173 -7.86 5.77 -4.73
N CYS A 174 -6.61 6.20 -4.96
CA CYS A 174 -6.22 7.60 -4.87
C CYS A 174 -6.22 8.27 -6.25
N ARG A 175 -7.23 9.09 -6.52
CA ARG A 175 -7.40 9.84 -7.77
C ARG A 175 -7.01 11.30 -7.68
N ASN A 176 -6.75 11.80 -6.48
CA ASN A 176 -6.23 13.14 -6.28
C ASN A 176 -4.69 13.12 -6.33
N PRO A 177 -4.05 13.65 -7.39
CA PRO A 177 -2.59 13.65 -7.51
C PRO A 177 -1.89 14.48 -6.42
N GLY A 178 -2.63 15.40 -5.78
CA GLY A 178 -2.16 16.21 -4.66
C GLY A 178 -2.28 15.55 -3.29
N PHE A 179 -2.87 14.35 -3.20
CA PHE A 179 -3.00 13.65 -1.93
C PHE A 179 -1.63 13.31 -1.34
N ASN A 180 -1.37 13.80 -0.13
CA ASN A 180 -0.06 13.69 0.50
C ASN A 180 0.34 12.26 0.87
N ARG A 181 -0.64 11.35 1.05
CA ARG A 181 -0.43 9.91 1.31
C ARG A 181 -0.54 9.04 0.06
N LEU A 182 -0.47 9.62 -1.14
CA LEU A 182 -0.50 8.86 -2.40
C LEU A 182 0.60 7.78 -2.43
N GLU A 183 1.77 8.07 -1.87
CA GLU A 183 2.91 7.16 -1.81
C GLU A 183 2.61 5.82 -1.12
N GLU A 184 1.69 5.82 -0.15
CA GLU A 184 1.30 4.65 0.62
C GLU A 184 0.28 3.77 -0.13
N SER A 185 -0.33 4.29 -1.22
CA SER A 185 -1.36 3.60 -2.00
C SER A 185 -0.80 2.86 -3.21
N TYR A 186 -1.64 2.03 -3.84
CA TYR A 186 -1.33 1.40 -5.12
C TYR A 186 -1.79 2.24 -6.33
N GLY A 187 -2.28 3.46 -6.12
CA GLY A 187 -2.63 4.41 -7.17
C GLY A 187 -4.12 4.59 -7.41
N GLU A 188 -4.51 4.89 -8.65
CA GLU A 188 -5.85 5.35 -9.01
C GLU A 188 -6.84 4.26 -9.42
N ASP A 189 -6.38 3.01 -9.53
CA ASP A 189 -7.17 1.91 -10.10
C ASP A 189 -7.57 0.88 -9.04
N GLY A 190 -8.88 0.60 -8.95
CA GLY A 190 -9.43 -0.33 -7.98
C GLY A 190 -9.02 -1.79 -8.21
N TYR A 191 -8.85 -2.21 -9.46
CA TYR A 191 -8.42 -3.57 -9.79
C TYR A 191 -6.96 -3.81 -9.41
N LEU A 192 -6.06 -2.88 -9.78
CA LEU A 192 -4.64 -2.96 -9.40
C LEU A 192 -4.49 -2.96 -7.88
N SER A 193 -5.19 -2.04 -7.19
CA SER A 193 -5.18 -1.97 -5.71
C SER A 193 -5.70 -3.27 -5.09
N ALA A 194 -6.74 -3.89 -5.65
CA ALA A 194 -7.26 -5.17 -5.21
C ALA A 194 -6.24 -6.31 -5.41
N ALA A 195 -5.61 -6.39 -6.59
CA ALA A 195 -4.63 -7.44 -6.90
C ALA A 195 -3.40 -7.35 -5.99
N MET A 196 -2.84 -6.15 -5.82
CA MET A 196 -1.69 -5.91 -4.94
C MET A 196 -2.04 -6.10 -3.47
N GLY A 197 -3.23 -5.64 -3.03
CA GLY A 197 -3.72 -5.81 -1.67
C GLY A 197 -3.95 -7.28 -1.30
N VAL A 198 -4.53 -8.07 -2.20
CA VAL A 198 -4.71 -9.52 -2.02
C VAL A 198 -3.36 -10.22 -1.86
N ALA A 199 -2.38 -9.89 -2.70
CA ALA A 199 -1.02 -10.44 -2.61
C ALA A 199 -0.34 -10.05 -1.29
N PHE A 200 -0.47 -8.79 -0.88
CA PHE A 200 0.05 -8.29 0.38
C PHE A 200 -0.51 -9.06 1.58
N VAL A 201 -1.83 -9.24 1.63
CA VAL A 201 -2.50 -9.99 2.72
C VAL A 201 -2.06 -11.45 2.74
N LYS A 202 -1.97 -12.12 1.58
CA LYS A 202 -1.52 -13.50 1.49
C LYS A 202 -0.09 -13.67 2.02
N GLY A 203 0.80 -12.76 1.67
CA GLY A 203 2.17 -12.78 2.18
C GLY A 203 2.23 -12.56 3.71
N LEU A 204 1.48 -11.57 4.24
CA LEU A 204 1.44 -11.31 5.67
C LEU A 204 0.84 -12.45 6.48
N GLN A 205 -0.34 -12.92 6.09
CA GLN A 205 -1.06 -13.95 6.83
C GLN A 205 -0.46 -15.35 6.61
N GLN A 206 0.35 -15.52 5.56
CA GLN A 206 0.91 -16.77 5.13
C GLN A 206 -0.20 -17.83 4.91
N ASP A 207 0.09 -19.11 5.04
CA ASP A 207 -0.90 -20.19 4.92
C ASP A 207 -1.63 -20.48 6.24
N ASP A 208 -1.11 -19.93 7.35
CA ASP A 208 -1.62 -20.13 8.70
C ASP A 208 -1.38 -18.87 9.54
N LEU A 209 -2.45 -18.20 9.94
CA LEU A 209 -2.38 -16.98 10.75
C LEU A 209 -1.69 -17.19 12.12
N LYS A 210 -1.64 -18.42 12.63
CA LYS A 210 -0.89 -18.75 13.83
C LYS A 210 0.63 -18.57 13.66
N LYS A 211 1.12 -18.56 12.41
CA LYS A 211 2.53 -18.36 12.04
C LYS A 211 2.75 -17.00 11.35
N GLY A 212 1.70 -16.49 10.71
CA GLY A 212 1.70 -15.21 10.03
C GLY A 212 1.30 -14.05 10.94
N VAL A 213 1.05 -12.92 10.33
CA VAL A 213 0.61 -11.65 10.94
C VAL A 213 -0.71 -11.24 10.34
N GLY A 214 -1.68 -10.84 11.15
CA GLY A 214 -2.97 -10.34 10.68
C GLY A 214 -2.79 -9.06 9.86
N ALA A 215 -3.46 -8.97 8.72
CA ALA A 215 -3.45 -7.78 7.87
C ALA A 215 -4.66 -6.90 8.15
N CYS A 216 -4.45 -5.58 8.21
CA CYS A 216 -5.50 -4.57 8.38
C CYS A 216 -5.68 -3.77 7.09
N SER A 217 -6.85 -3.90 6.48
CA SER A 217 -7.24 -3.15 5.29
C SER A 217 -7.58 -1.71 5.64
N LYS A 218 -6.86 -0.73 5.07
CA LYS A 218 -7.07 0.70 5.35
C LYS A 218 -6.99 1.57 4.10
N HIS A 219 -7.66 2.73 4.10
CA HIS A 219 -8.58 3.26 5.12
C HIS A 219 -10.02 3.12 4.61
N TYR A 220 -10.79 2.31 5.28
CA TYR A 220 -12.16 2.00 4.88
C TYR A 220 -13.09 3.19 5.19
N LEU A 221 -13.75 3.84 4.26
CA LEU A 221 -13.86 3.57 2.86
C LEU A 221 -13.71 4.91 2.11
N GLY A 222 -12.77 5.00 1.12
CA GLY A 222 -12.72 6.16 0.22
C GLY A 222 -11.84 7.34 0.67
N TYR A 223 -10.87 7.12 1.53
CA TYR A 223 -9.84 8.12 1.82
C TYR A 223 -9.03 8.43 0.54
N GLY A 224 -8.47 9.64 0.43
CA GLY A 224 -7.79 10.04 -0.82
C GLY A 224 -8.71 10.58 -1.92
N GLY A 225 -9.93 11.00 -1.56
CA GLY A 225 -10.86 11.70 -2.46
C GLY A 225 -12.08 10.88 -2.91
N GLY A 226 -12.30 9.70 -2.33
CA GLY A 226 -13.43 8.82 -2.68
C GLY A 226 -14.66 8.92 -1.78
N GLY A 227 -14.60 9.63 -0.63
CA GLY A 227 -15.69 9.65 0.35
C GLY A 227 -17.01 10.29 -0.14
N ASP A 228 -16.94 11.20 -1.09
CA ASP A 228 -18.11 11.83 -1.73
C ASP A 228 -18.43 11.24 -3.11
N ALA A 229 -17.80 10.12 -3.48
CA ALA A 229 -18.07 9.46 -4.75
C ALA A 229 -19.54 8.99 -4.83
N PRO A 230 -20.16 8.99 -6.04
CA PRO A 230 -21.46 8.37 -6.22
C PRO A 230 -21.47 6.92 -5.74
N GLU A 231 -22.57 6.45 -5.14
CA GLU A 231 -22.68 5.10 -4.56
C GLU A 231 -22.19 4.01 -5.53
N LYS A 232 -22.52 4.12 -6.79
CA LYS A 232 -22.08 3.16 -7.81
C LYS A 232 -20.56 3.09 -7.92
N GLU A 233 -19.88 4.23 -7.98
CA GLU A 233 -18.42 4.31 -8.04
C GLU A 233 -17.79 3.82 -6.73
N LEU A 234 -18.38 4.22 -5.60
CA LEU A 234 -17.96 3.75 -4.28
C LEU A 234 -17.96 2.22 -4.21
N MET A 235 -19.03 1.57 -4.72
CA MET A 235 -19.20 0.12 -4.64
C MET A 235 -18.43 -0.66 -5.73
N GLU A 236 -18.30 -0.10 -6.94
CA GLU A 236 -17.63 -0.80 -8.06
C GLU A 236 -16.12 -0.74 -7.99
N GLU A 237 -15.56 0.41 -7.56
CA GLU A 237 -14.14 0.73 -7.66
C GLU A 237 -13.47 0.90 -6.29
N ILE A 238 -14.04 1.76 -5.43
CA ILE A 238 -13.38 2.15 -4.18
C ILE A 238 -13.48 1.05 -3.12
N LEU A 239 -14.62 0.35 -3.05
CA LEU A 239 -14.81 -0.78 -2.16
C LEU A 239 -14.06 -2.04 -2.64
N MET A 240 -13.83 -2.18 -3.94
CA MET A 240 -13.31 -3.39 -4.55
C MET A 240 -12.03 -3.93 -3.90
N PRO A 241 -10.99 -3.11 -3.59
CA PRO A 241 -9.79 -3.61 -2.92
C PRO A 241 -10.07 -4.23 -1.56
N HIS A 242 -10.88 -3.58 -0.73
CA HIS A 242 -11.25 -4.07 0.59
C HIS A 242 -12.05 -5.37 0.51
N GLU A 243 -13.06 -5.40 -0.36
CA GLU A 243 -13.88 -6.57 -0.60
C GLU A 243 -13.05 -7.76 -1.10
N ALA A 244 -12.15 -7.54 -2.07
CA ALA A 244 -11.26 -8.57 -2.58
C ALA A 244 -10.32 -9.13 -1.51
N MET A 245 -9.70 -8.28 -0.69
CA MET A 245 -8.84 -8.73 0.41
C MET A 245 -9.60 -9.57 1.44
N ILE A 246 -10.83 -9.19 1.78
CA ILE A 246 -11.69 -9.96 2.70
C ILE A 246 -12.07 -11.31 2.09
N ARG A 247 -12.50 -11.30 0.82
CA ARG A 247 -13.09 -12.49 0.16
C ARG A 247 -12.04 -13.46 -0.40
N LEU A 248 -10.94 -12.94 -0.97
CA LEU A 248 -9.93 -13.77 -1.66
C LEU A 248 -8.71 -14.08 -0.78
N ALA A 249 -8.36 -13.21 0.17
CA ALA A 249 -7.21 -13.39 1.03
C ALA A 249 -7.57 -13.57 2.51
N GLY A 250 -8.85 -13.48 2.86
CA GLY A 250 -9.31 -13.72 4.23
C GLY A 250 -8.85 -12.69 5.25
N SER A 251 -8.65 -11.42 4.84
CA SER A 251 -8.36 -10.33 5.77
C SER A 251 -9.45 -10.23 6.84
N LYS A 252 -9.06 -10.10 8.10
CA LYS A 252 -9.97 -10.10 9.26
C LYS A 252 -9.88 -8.84 10.10
N VAL A 253 -9.17 -7.82 9.61
CA VAL A 253 -9.12 -6.51 10.28
C VAL A 253 -9.31 -5.41 9.25
N VAL A 254 -10.12 -4.42 9.61
CA VAL A 254 -10.44 -3.24 8.80
C VAL A 254 -10.29 -2.00 9.65
N MET A 255 -9.74 -0.93 9.07
CA MET A 255 -9.58 0.38 9.73
C MET A 255 -10.32 1.46 8.93
N PRO A 256 -11.37 2.10 9.49
CA PRO A 256 -12.02 3.25 8.86
C PRO A 256 -11.12 4.49 8.89
N GLY A 257 -11.22 5.31 7.84
CA GLY A 257 -10.39 6.52 7.70
C GLY A 257 -10.88 7.72 8.52
N TYR A 258 -10.08 8.81 8.50
CA TYR A 258 -10.36 10.06 9.22
C TYR A 258 -11.44 10.94 8.58
N HIS A 259 -11.78 10.69 7.32
CA HIS A 259 -12.71 11.50 6.53
C HIS A 259 -14.17 11.11 6.77
N ASP A 260 -15.06 11.81 6.08
CA ASP A 260 -16.49 11.53 6.06
C ASP A 260 -16.86 10.78 4.77
N VAL A 261 -17.80 9.86 4.88
CA VAL A 261 -18.50 9.26 3.73
C VAL A 261 -19.95 9.70 3.80
N HIS A 262 -20.43 10.31 2.73
CA HIS A 262 -21.78 10.92 2.65
C HIS A 262 -22.10 11.82 3.86
N GLY A 263 -21.09 12.57 4.33
CA GLY A 263 -21.22 13.52 5.43
C GLY A 263 -21.22 12.92 6.84
N VAL A 264 -20.89 11.62 6.98
CA VAL A 264 -20.77 10.94 8.26
C VAL A 264 -19.34 10.45 8.46
N ARG A 265 -18.73 10.78 9.61
CA ARG A 265 -17.38 10.33 10.00
C ARG A 265 -17.27 8.81 9.94
N CYS A 266 -16.29 8.27 9.18
CA CYS A 266 -16.15 6.83 8.91
C CYS A 266 -16.21 5.97 10.18
N VAL A 267 -15.51 6.34 11.26
CA VAL A 267 -15.46 5.59 12.53
C VAL A 267 -16.82 5.53 13.27
N ALA A 268 -17.78 6.38 12.89
CA ALA A 268 -19.13 6.44 13.47
C ALA A 268 -20.24 6.24 12.42
N ASN A 269 -19.90 5.71 11.26
CA ASN A 269 -20.82 5.53 10.13
C ASN A 269 -21.30 4.07 10.07
N SER A 270 -22.53 3.82 10.58
CA SER A 270 -23.11 2.47 10.58
C SER A 270 -23.42 1.95 9.18
N GLU A 271 -23.69 2.82 8.19
CA GLU A 271 -23.91 2.40 6.82
C GLU A 271 -22.68 1.68 6.26
N ILE A 272 -21.48 2.24 6.44
CA ILE A 272 -20.28 1.61 5.92
C ILE A 272 -19.78 0.46 6.80
N LEU A 273 -19.84 0.58 8.14
CA LEU A 273 -19.25 -0.40 9.06
C LEU A 273 -20.18 -1.59 9.38
N THR A 274 -21.49 -1.38 9.32
CA THR A 274 -22.47 -2.43 9.59
C THR A 274 -23.15 -2.88 8.29
N ASP A 275 -23.91 -2.00 7.61
CA ASP A 275 -24.77 -2.40 6.50
C ASP A 275 -23.95 -2.85 5.26
N ILE A 276 -22.81 -2.20 4.96
CA ILE A 276 -21.97 -2.60 3.83
C ILE A 276 -20.94 -3.65 4.25
N LEU A 277 -20.13 -3.37 5.28
CA LEU A 277 -19.02 -4.24 5.64
C LEU A 277 -19.48 -5.59 6.20
N ARG A 278 -20.38 -5.56 7.20
CA ARG A 278 -20.80 -6.78 7.90
C ARG A 278 -21.96 -7.48 7.21
N ASP A 279 -23.02 -6.76 6.85
CA ASP A 279 -24.24 -7.36 6.34
C ASP A 279 -24.15 -7.68 4.83
N TYR A 280 -23.63 -6.75 4.02
CA TYR A 280 -23.52 -6.97 2.57
C TYR A 280 -22.31 -7.84 2.20
N ILE A 281 -21.08 -7.50 2.67
CA ILE A 281 -19.86 -8.27 2.35
C ILE A 281 -19.77 -9.57 3.16
N GLY A 282 -20.39 -9.61 4.35
CA GLY A 282 -20.30 -10.75 5.27
C GLY A 282 -19.00 -10.78 6.07
N PHE A 283 -18.46 -9.62 6.43
CA PHE A 283 -17.23 -9.51 7.22
C PHE A 283 -17.46 -9.99 8.66
N ASP A 284 -16.66 -10.95 9.11
CA ASP A 284 -16.71 -11.57 10.44
C ASP A 284 -15.44 -11.30 11.26
N GLY A 285 -14.80 -10.17 10.99
CA GLY A 285 -13.55 -9.75 11.63
C GLY A 285 -13.72 -8.53 12.53
N MET A 286 -12.58 -7.96 12.93
CA MET A 286 -12.44 -6.84 13.85
C MET A 286 -12.30 -5.51 13.09
N VAL A 287 -12.99 -4.47 13.54
CA VAL A 287 -12.84 -3.10 13.07
C VAL A 287 -12.07 -2.30 14.13
N VAL A 288 -10.93 -1.75 13.74
CA VAL A 288 -10.09 -0.92 14.62
C VAL A 288 -10.13 0.54 14.16
N SER A 289 -10.25 1.49 15.08
CA SER A 289 -10.20 2.90 14.69
C SER A 289 -8.82 3.26 14.14
N ASP A 290 -8.76 4.23 13.24
CA ASP A 290 -7.51 4.94 13.02
C ASP A 290 -7.11 5.73 14.29
N TYR A 291 -5.85 6.12 14.38
CA TYR A 291 -5.30 6.75 15.61
C TYR A 291 -6.01 8.06 15.91
N THR A 292 -6.61 8.15 17.10
CA THR A 292 -7.42 9.30 17.54
C THR A 292 -8.65 9.61 16.67
N ALA A 293 -9.07 8.73 15.77
CA ALA A 293 -10.21 9.00 14.88
C ALA A 293 -11.54 9.17 15.64
N ILE A 294 -11.72 8.46 16.76
CA ILE A 294 -12.91 8.62 17.62
C ILE A 294 -12.96 10.01 18.23
N ASP A 295 -11.81 10.61 18.59
CA ASP A 295 -11.73 11.98 19.12
C ASP A 295 -12.21 13.02 18.10
N GLN A 296 -12.13 12.70 16.81
CA GLN A 296 -12.49 13.58 15.71
C GLN A 296 -13.97 13.50 15.30
N ILE A 297 -14.81 12.71 16.00
CA ILE A 297 -16.26 12.63 15.70
C ILE A 297 -16.89 14.01 15.96
N PRO A 298 -17.48 14.66 14.93
CA PRO A 298 -18.00 16.02 15.05
C PRO A 298 -19.29 16.09 15.87
N GLY A 299 -19.57 17.26 16.45
CA GLY A 299 -20.83 17.54 17.15
C GLY A 299 -21.07 16.83 18.48
N ARG A 300 -20.14 15.98 18.90
CA ARG A 300 -20.18 15.26 20.19
C ARG A 300 -19.00 15.71 21.03
N GLN A 301 -19.28 16.56 22.05
CA GLN A 301 -18.21 17.20 22.83
C GLN A 301 -17.66 16.31 23.94
N ASP A 302 -18.42 15.34 24.46
CA ASP A 302 -17.94 14.47 25.52
C ASP A 302 -17.53 13.09 25.01
N VAL A 303 -16.49 12.55 25.61
CA VAL A 303 -15.86 11.27 25.27
C VAL A 303 -16.83 10.08 25.38
N ILE A 304 -17.83 10.15 26.28
CA ILE A 304 -18.80 9.07 26.53
C ILE A 304 -19.70 8.89 25.31
N HIS A 305 -20.20 9.99 24.73
CA HIS A 305 -21.05 9.95 23.54
C HIS A 305 -20.23 9.58 22.29
N LYS A 306 -18.94 9.96 22.21
CA LYS A 306 -18.05 9.52 21.12
C LYS A 306 -17.81 8.01 21.16
N ALA A 307 -17.49 7.48 22.36
CA ALA A 307 -17.32 6.04 22.55
C ALA A 307 -18.58 5.25 22.16
N ALA A 308 -19.77 5.72 22.64
CA ALA A 308 -21.04 5.08 22.28
C ALA A 308 -21.34 5.17 20.78
N ALA A 309 -21.05 6.29 20.13
CA ALA A 309 -21.29 6.44 18.68
C ALA A 309 -20.41 5.49 17.87
N ALA A 310 -19.13 5.39 18.19
CA ALA A 310 -18.19 4.52 17.46
C ALA A 310 -18.55 3.04 17.62
N ILE A 311 -18.75 2.55 18.86
CA ILE A 311 -19.05 1.13 19.07
C ILE A 311 -20.41 0.72 18.50
N ASN A 312 -21.43 1.59 18.59
CA ASN A 312 -22.75 1.32 18.00
C ASN A 312 -22.72 1.31 16.48
N ALA A 313 -21.82 2.07 15.85
CA ALA A 313 -21.64 2.07 14.40
C ALA A 313 -20.91 0.82 13.88
N GLY A 314 -20.18 0.10 14.72
CA GLY A 314 -19.46 -1.11 14.33
C GLY A 314 -17.95 -1.04 14.50
N ASN A 315 -17.39 0.04 15.09
CA ASN A 315 -15.98 0.12 15.45
C ASN A 315 -15.72 -0.65 16.74
N ASP A 316 -14.82 -1.64 16.72
CA ASP A 316 -14.63 -2.54 17.84
C ASP A 316 -13.50 -2.07 18.80
N VAL A 317 -12.43 -1.48 18.28
CA VAL A 317 -11.24 -1.11 19.08
C VAL A 317 -10.88 0.35 18.93
N ASP A 318 -10.46 0.99 20.03
CA ASP A 318 -10.03 2.40 20.09
C ASP A 318 -8.50 2.51 20.15
N PHE A 319 -7.88 3.01 19.08
CA PHE A 319 -6.45 3.27 18.93
C PHE A 319 -6.12 4.78 19.11
N PRO A 320 -4.87 5.14 19.54
CA PRO A 320 -3.79 4.29 20.03
C PRO A 320 -3.82 4.07 21.54
N HIS A 321 -4.60 4.85 22.30
CA HIS A 321 -4.57 4.88 23.77
C HIS A 321 -5.83 4.32 24.44
N GLY A 322 -6.87 3.96 23.67
CA GLY A 322 -8.17 3.60 24.24
C GLY A 322 -8.80 4.74 25.04
N ALA A 323 -8.52 5.99 24.65
CA ALA A 323 -8.88 7.20 25.39
C ALA A 323 -10.39 7.42 25.53
N ASN A 324 -11.16 6.98 24.54
CA ASN A 324 -12.61 7.06 24.55
C ASN A 324 -13.20 5.79 25.19
N TYR A 325 -12.71 4.62 24.85
CA TYR A 325 -13.28 3.35 25.32
C TYR A 325 -13.01 3.04 26.79
N GLN A 326 -12.13 3.76 27.47
CA GLN A 326 -12.03 3.70 28.93
C GLN A 326 -13.33 4.16 29.64
N TYR A 327 -14.19 4.91 28.95
CA TYR A 327 -15.48 5.40 29.45
C TYR A 327 -16.68 4.54 29.03
N LEU A 328 -16.43 3.37 28.39
CA LEU A 328 -17.53 2.48 27.95
C LEU A 328 -18.42 2.01 29.11
N GLN A 329 -17.85 1.76 30.31
CA GLN A 329 -18.66 1.40 31.47
C GLN A 329 -19.72 2.49 31.78
N GLU A 330 -19.29 3.77 31.78
CA GLU A 330 -20.21 4.88 32.03
C GLU A 330 -21.23 5.05 30.90
N ALA A 331 -20.83 4.81 29.64
CA ALA A 331 -21.74 4.84 28.50
C ALA A 331 -22.80 3.73 28.57
N ILE A 332 -22.38 2.52 29.00
CA ILE A 332 -23.29 1.38 29.23
C ILE A 332 -24.27 1.69 30.36
N ASP A 333 -23.79 2.21 31.51
CA ASP A 333 -24.61 2.54 32.67
C ASP A 333 -25.66 3.62 32.34
N LYS A 334 -25.34 4.52 31.41
CA LYS A 334 -26.26 5.53 30.87
C LYS A 334 -27.20 5.01 29.79
N GLY A 335 -27.09 3.75 29.39
CA GLY A 335 -27.91 3.14 28.33
C GLY A 335 -27.64 3.69 26.92
N LEU A 336 -26.44 4.22 26.66
CA LEU A 336 -26.03 4.78 25.36
C LEU A 336 -25.47 3.73 24.40
N VAL A 337 -25.00 2.61 24.92
CA VAL A 337 -24.36 1.53 24.16
C VAL A 337 -25.37 0.42 23.90
N ASN A 338 -25.47 -0.02 22.64
CA ASN A 338 -26.20 -1.21 22.26
C ASN A 338 -25.48 -2.45 22.83
N PRO A 339 -26.14 -3.27 23.69
CA PRO A 339 -25.51 -4.46 24.26
C PRO A 339 -25.00 -5.47 23.23
N GLU A 340 -25.71 -5.64 22.10
CA GLU A 340 -25.31 -6.55 21.03
C GLU A 340 -24.04 -6.04 20.32
N ALA A 341 -23.92 -4.73 20.08
CA ALA A 341 -22.75 -4.12 19.50
C ALA A 341 -21.51 -4.28 20.41
N PHE A 342 -21.68 -4.10 21.72
CA PHE A 342 -20.61 -4.30 22.69
C PHE A 342 -20.16 -5.76 22.76
N GLU A 343 -21.10 -6.71 22.84
CA GLU A 343 -20.79 -8.15 22.88
C GLU A 343 -20.06 -8.57 21.59
N ARG A 344 -20.56 -8.13 20.44
CA ARG A 344 -19.91 -8.39 19.13
C ARG A 344 -18.48 -7.88 19.14
N ALA A 345 -18.23 -6.62 19.54
CA ALA A 345 -16.91 -6.02 19.55
C ALA A 345 -15.91 -6.85 20.37
N VAL A 346 -16.27 -7.24 21.58
CA VAL A 346 -15.40 -8.08 22.42
C VAL A 346 -15.14 -9.44 21.77
N LYS A 347 -16.19 -10.08 21.25
CA LYS A 347 -16.06 -11.40 20.61
C LYS A 347 -15.25 -11.33 19.31
N ASP A 348 -15.31 -10.24 18.55
CA ASP A 348 -14.51 -10.07 17.33
C ASP A 348 -13.00 -9.96 17.65
N VAL A 349 -12.63 -9.25 18.73
CA VAL A 349 -11.25 -9.23 19.22
C VAL A 349 -10.81 -10.61 19.69
N LEU A 350 -11.62 -11.30 20.49
CA LEU A 350 -11.31 -12.66 20.95
C LEU A 350 -11.20 -13.65 19.78
N ARG A 351 -12.06 -13.55 18.79
CA ARG A 351 -12.03 -14.36 17.56
C ARG A 351 -10.73 -14.16 16.79
N HIS A 352 -10.26 -12.92 16.67
CA HIS A 352 -8.98 -12.63 16.03
C HIS A 352 -7.82 -13.25 16.84
N LYS A 353 -7.80 -13.10 18.15
CA LYS A 353 -6.80 -13.74 19.04
C LYS A 353 -6.81 -15.26 18.91
N PHE A 354 -7.98 -15.86 18.79
CA PHE A 354 -8.15 -17.30 18.58
C PHE A 354 -7.55 -17.73 17.23
N ARG A 355 -7.88 -17.02 16.14
CA ARG A 355 -7.35 -17.27 14.80
C ARG A 355 -5.83 -17.14 14.74
N ALA A 356 -5.27 -16.20 15.49
CA ALA A 356 -3.82 -15.99 15.60
C ALA A 356 -3.12 -16.96 16.55
N GLY A 357 -3.87 -17.90 17.18
CA GLY A 357 -3.31 -18.91 18.09
C GLY A 357 -2.89 -18.40 19.47
N LEU A 358 -3.27 -17.17 19.84
CA LEU A 358 -2.88 -16.59 21.14
C LEU A 358 -3.62 -17.22 22.32
N LEU A 359 -4.75 -17.87 22.06
CA LEU A 359 -5.57 -18.54 23.08
C LEU A 359 -5.40 -20.07 23.06
N ASP A 360 -4.40 -20.57 22.33
CA ASP A 360 -4.01 -21.98 22.35
C ASP A 360 -3.32 -22.33 23.70
N ASP A 361 -3.27 -23.59 24.10
CA ASP A 361 -2.60 -24.02 25.31
C ASP A 361 -1.10 -23.68 25.36
N ASN A 362 -0.44 -23.63 24.19
CA ASN A 362 0.95 -23.25 24.03
C ASN A 362 1.08 -22.26 22.87
N PRO A 363 0.73 -20.98 23.08
CA PRO A 363 0.73 -19.99 22.03
C PRO A 363 2.15 -19.65 21.57
N TYR A 364 2.36 -19.52 20.25
CA TYR A 364 3.57 -18.93 19.71
C TYR A 364 3.47 -17.40 19.79
N LEU A 365 4.06 -16.81 20.81
CA LEU A 365 4.00 -15.36 21.04
C LEU A 365 5.20 -14.60 20.46
N TYR A 366 6.40 -15.21 20.51
CA TYR A 366 7.68 -14.64 20.04
C TYR A 366 8.70 -15.74 19.79
N SER A 367 9.80 -15.41 19.10
CA SER A 367 10.89 -16.36 18.87
C SER A 367 11.90 -16.37 20.03
N THR A 368 12.47 -17.52 20.33
CA THR A 368 13.64 -17.65 21.23
C THR A 368 14.97 -17.55 20.47
N GLU A 369 14.94 -17.56 19.14
CA GLU A 369 16.12 -17.44 18.30
C GLU A 369 16.55 -15.98 18.14
N LYS A 370 17.85 -15.77 17.86
CA LYS A 370 18.36 -14.45 17.51
C LYS A 370 17.71 -13.97 16.21
N ILE A 371 17.15 -12.78 16.24
CA ILE A 371 16.54 -12.13 15.06
C ILE A 371 17.65 -11.40 14.31
N VAL A 372 17.73 -11.66 13.01
CA VAL A 372 18.60 -10.98 12.05
C VAL A 372 17.71 -10.44 10.94
N LEU A 373 17.82 -9.15 10.67
CA LEU A 373 17.09 -8.42 9.64
C LEU A 373 18.05 -8.02 8.50
N ASP A 374 17.51 -7.48 7.43
CA ASP A 374 18.28 -7.01 6.26
C ASP A 374 19.19 -8.12 5.70
N THR A 375 18.59 -9.29 5.50
CA THR A 375 19.31 -10.43 4.93
C THR A 375 19.62 -10.21 3.45
N PRO A 376 20.61 -10.92 2.87
CA PRO A 376 20.89 -10.82 1.43
C PRO A 376 19.66 -11.12 0.54
N GLU A 377 18.78 -12.02 0.98
CA GLU A 377 17.55 -12.37 0.28
C GLU A 377 16.52 -11.25 0.34
N GLU A 378 16.40 -10.57 1.48
CA GLU A 378 15.52 -9.40 1.65
C GLU A 378 16.02 -8.23 0.80
N ARG A 379 17.32 -7.94 0.82
CA ARG A 379 17.95 -6.92 -0.03
C ARG A 379 17.75 -7.21 -1.53
N GLN A 380 17.88 -8.47 -1.95
CA GLN A 380 17.62 -8.86 -3.34
C GLN A 380 16.15 -8.59 -3.71
N THR A 381 15.21 -8.91 -2.82
CA THR A 381 13.78 -8.60 -3.03
C THR A 381 13.56 -7.09 -3.14
N ALA A 382 14.20 -6.28 -2.28
CA ALA A 382 14.12 -4.82 -2.34
C ALA A 382 14.67 -4.29 -3.68
N TYR A 383 15.81 -4.81 -4.16
CA TYR A 383 16.40 -4.47 -5.45
C TYR A 383 15.48 -4.87 -6.63
N ASP A 384 14.91 -6.08 -6.61
CA ASP A 384 14.04 -6.57 -7.69
C ASP A 384 12.75 -5.73 -7.78
N ILE A 385 12.17 -5.35 -6.64
CA ILE A 385 11.02 -4.44 -6.62
C ILE A 385 11.45 -3.07 -7.14
N ALA A 386 12.58 -2.51 -6.69
CA ALA A 386 13.05 -1.19 -7.11
C ALA A 386 13.28 -1.12 -8.62
N THR A 387 13.96 -2.10 -9.21
CA THR A 387 14.24 -2.13 -10.67
C THR A 387 12.96 -2.22 -11.50
N GLN A 388 11.94 -2.95 -11.00
CA GLN A 388 10.66 -3.10 -11.69
C GLN A 388 9.69 -1.95 -11.45
N SER A 389 9.94 -1.12 -10.42
CA SER A 389 9.12 0.03 -10.03
C SER A 389 9.47 1.31 -10.80
N ILE A 390 10.72 1.46 -11.22
CA ILE A 390 11.23 2.67 -11.87
C ILE A 390 10.64 2.80 -13.27
N VAL A 391 10.05 3.97 -13.55
CA VAL A 391 9.36 4.26 -14.82
C VAL A 391 10.19 5.21 -15.66
N LEU A 392 10.55 4.82 -16.88
CA LEU A 392 11.13 5.70 -17.89
C LEU A 392 9.99 6.44 -18.61
N LEU A 393 9.90 7.77 -18.40
CA LEU A 393 8.83 8.60 -18.95
C LEU A 393 9.20 9.21 -20.31
N GLU A 394 10.44 9.68 -20.45
CA GLU A 394 10.94 10.27 -21.71
C GLU A 394 12.37 9.79 -21.98
N ASN A 395 12.71 9.59 -23.24
CA ASN A 395 14.07 9.28 -23.67
C ASN A 395 14.30 9.63 -25.14
N ASN A 396 15.13 10.61 -25.42
CA ASN A 396 15.50 10.99 -26.78
C ASN A 396 16.61 10.11 -27.39
N GLY A 397 16.97 9.02 -26.72
CA GLY A 397 18.04 8.09 -27.12
C GLY A 397 19.34 8.28 -26.32
N ILE A 398 19.39 9.15 -25.30
CA ILE A 398 20.56 9.32 -24.43
C ILE A 398 20.74 8.10 -23.50
N LEU A 399 19.65 7.48 -23.07
CA LEU A 399 19.67 6.28 -22.25
C LEU A 399 19.48 5.01 -23.10
N PRO A 400 20.18 3.91 -22.77
CA PRO A 400 21.18 3.80 -21.70
C PRO A 400 22.47 4.57 -22.04
N LEU A 401 23.13 5.09 -21.00
CA LEU A 401 24.36 5.89 -21.14
C LEU A 401 25.47 5.07 -21.84
N ARG A 402 25.93 5.57 -22.98
CA ARG A 402 26.99 4.94 -23.77
C ARG A 402 28.03 5.98 -24.17
N ASN A 403 29.30 5.62 -24.14
CA ASN A 403 30.40 6.48 -24.62
C ASN A 403 30.52 7.82 -23.86
N VAL A 404 30.06 7.91 -22.61
CA VAL A 404 30.22 9.07 -21.73
C VAL A 404 31.48 8.90 -20.89
N LYS A 405 32.20 9.99 -20.65
CA LYS A 405 33.42 10.00 -19.83
C LYS A 405 33.26 10.78 -18.54
N ASN A 406 32.50 11.85 -18.57
CA ASN A 406 32.27 12.73 -17.43
C ASN A 406 30.76 12.85 -17.17
N ILE A 407 30.33 12.41 -16.03
CA ILE A 407 28.93 12.51 -15.57
C ILE A 407 28.90 13.48 -14.40
N LEU A 408 28.04 14.50 -14.48
CA LEU A 408 27.69 15.29 -13.31
C LEU A 408 26.43 14.70 -12.67
N VAL A 409 26.51 14.35 -11.40
CA VAL A 409 25.35 14.04 -10.56
C VAL A 409 25.06 15.26 -9.70
N THR A 410 23.83 15.76 -9.71
CA THR A 410 23.46 17.00 -9.01
C THR A 410 22.01 16.97 -8.57
N GLY A 411 21.66 17.87 -7.66
CA GLY A 411 20.32 17.98 -7.09
C GLY A 411 20.23 17.52 -5.64
N PRO A 412 19.16 17.90 -4.95
CA PRO A 412 19.03 17.64 -3.52
C PRO A 412 18.87 16.14 -3.19
N ASN A 413 18.33 15.36 -4.12
CA ASN A 413 18.11 13.92 -3.95
C ASN A 413 19.31 13.05 -4.36
N ALA A 414 20.38 13.65 -4.90
CA ALA A 414 21.53 12.91 -5.42
C ALA A 414 22.30 12.13 -4.33
N ASN A 415 22.50 12.73 -3.17
CA ASN A 415 23.28 12.18 -2.05
C ASN A 415 22.47 12.19 -0.74
N SER A 416 21.23 11.72 -0.78
CA SER A 416 20.33 11.75 0.37
C SER A 416 19.65 10.39 0.59
N ILE A 417 19.63 9.95 1.85
CA ILE A 417 18.85 8.78 2.27
C ILE A 417 17.34 9.09 2.24
N TRP A 418 16.96 10.36 2.48
CA TRP A 418 15.58 10.82 2.53
C TRP A 418 14.86 10.81 1.18
N ALA A 419 15.61 10.68 0.09
CA ALA A 419 15.07 10.46 -1.25
C ALA A 419 14.73 8.99 -1.53
N MET A 420 15.22 8.06 -0.69
CA MET A 420 15.09 6.62 -0.91
C MET A 420 13.93 6.02 -0.14
N CYS A 421 13.51 6.62 0.98
CA CYS A 421 12.48 6.10 1.87
C CYS A 421 11.32 7.08 2.04
N GLY A 422 10.11 6.56 2.06
CA GLY A 422 8.87 7.31 2.34
C GLY A 422 8.31 7.00 3.72
N ASP A 423 7.07 7.38 3.94
CA ASP A 423 6.37 7.15 5.20
C ASP A 423 6.28 5.67 5.54
N TYR A 424 6.25 5.42 6.86
CA TYR A 424 6.23 4.08 7.44
C TYR A 424 7.43 3.21 7.04
N SER A 425 8.56 3.84 6.61
CA SER A 425 9.88 3.25 6.69
C SER A 425 10.51 3.59 8.05
N TYR A 426 11.30 2.67 8.63
CA TYR A 426 11.82 2.92 9.96
C TYR A 426 12.67 4.20 10.11
N PRO A 427 13.49 4.63 9.12
CA PRO A 427 14.20 5.90 9.26
C PRO A 427 13.24 7.09 9.34
N ALA A 428 12.24 7.14 8.48
CA ALA A 428 11.24 8.21 8.48
C ALA A 428 10.48 8.28 9.81
N MET A 429 9.97 7.15 10.28
CA MET A 429 9.13 7.09 11.48
C MET A 429 9.95 7.28 12.76
N SER A 430 11.14 6.68 12.87
CA SER A 430 11.96 6.74 14.07
C SER A 430 12.65 8.08 14.27
N TYR A 431 12.92 8.83 13.19
CA TYR A 431 13.64 10.09 13.25
C TYR A 431 12.76 11.30 12.96
N PHE A 432 11.85 11.21 11.99
CA PHE A 432 10.92 12.28 11.69
C PHE A 432 9.92 12.51 12.85
N TRP A 433 9.20 11.49 13.26
CA TRP A 433 8.20 11.61 14.33
C TRP A 433 8.80 11.96 15.69
N LYS A 434 10.09 11.71 15.87
CA LYS A 434 10.83 12.11 17.09
C LYS A 434 11.61 13.40 16.93
N MET A 435 11.52 14.00 15.74
CA MET A 435 12.24 15.24 15.43
C MET A 435 13.74 15.16 15.69
N ALA A 436 14.32 14.00 15.46
CA ALA A 436 15.74 13.81 15.52
C ALA A 436 16.37 14.46 14.28
N GLU A 437 17.20 15.49 14.50
CA GLU A 437 17.89 16.20 13.41
C GLU A 437 18.98 15.33 12.77
N ASP A 438 19.58 14.43 13.53
CA ASP A 438 20.65 13.53 13.09
C ASP A 438 20.41 12.09 13.52
N ILE A 439 20.69 11.15 12.61
CA ILE A 439 20.74 9.73 12.91
C ILE A 439 22.12 9.41 13.46
N ALA A 440 22.20 8.82 14.64
CA ALA A 440 23.47 8.41 15.23
C ALA A 440 24.21 7.43 14.30
N ASP A 441 25.55 7.53 14.20
CA ASP A 441 26.35 6.69 13.29
C ASP A 441 26.06 5.19 13.40
N LYS A 442 25.82 4.71 14.64
CA LYS A 442 25.49 3.29 14.92
C LYS A 442 24.12 2.86 14.43
N ASP A 443 23.22 3.81 14.16
CA ASP A 443 21.83 3.59 13.80
C ASP A 443 21.55 3.96 12.33
N GLN A 444 22.59 4.34 11.57
CA GLN A 444 22.46 4.68 10.15
C GLN A 444 21.90 3.50 9.36
N PRO A 445 20.84 3.69 8.55
CA PRO A 445 20.32 2.64 7.70
C PRO A 445 21.28 2.30 6.57
N HIS A 446 21.30 1.06 6.14
CA HIS A 446 22.09 0.58 5.00
C HIS A 446 21.43 0.92 3.66
N ILE A 447 21.26 2.21 3.36
CA ILE A 447 20.65 2.70 2.13
C ILE A 447 21.73 3.06 1.10
N VAL A 448 21.60 2.52 -0.10
CA VAL A 448 22.40 2.91 -1.27
C VAL A 448 21.78 4.16 -1.90
N LYS A 449 22.39 5.31 -1.71
CA LYS A 449 21.96 6.58 -2.32
C LYS A 449 22.24 6.58 -3.82
N LEU A 450 21.58 7.46 -4.58
CA LEU A 450 21.78 7.54 -6.03
C LEU A 450 23.25 7.73 -6.42
N LEU A 451 23.95 8.66 -5.76
CA LEU A 451 25.37 8.91 -6.03
C LEU A 451 26.23 7.68 -5.78
N ASP A 452 25.98 6.96 -4.69
CA ASP A 452 26.70 5.74 -4.32
C ASP A 452 26.48 4.62 -5.36
N GLY A 453 25.22 4.43 -5.79
CA GLY A 453 24.86 3.46 -6.83
C GLY A 453 25.51 3.78 -8.18
N ILE A 454 25.46 5.05 -8.61
CA ILE A 454 26.11 5.49 -9.86
C ILE A 454 27.62 5.26 -9.80
N GLU A 455 28.26 5.60 -8.68
CA GLU A 455 29.70 5.41 -8.49
C GLU A 455 30.09 3.92 -8.48
N ALA A 456 29.27 3.07 -7.83
CA ALA A 456 29.53 1.63 -7.73
C ALA A 456 29.31 0.88 -9.06
N ARG A 457 28.39 1.33 -9.91
CA ARG A 457 28.01 0.69 -11.17
C ARG A 457 28.68 1.29 -12.41
N LYS A 458 29.44 2.38 -12.27
CA LYS A 458 30.04 3.09 -13.41
C LYS A 458 30.98 2.18 -14.23
N PRO A 459 30.95 2.26 -15.57
CA PRO A 459 31.94 1.61 -16.40
C PRO A 459 33.36 2.11 -16.14
N ALA A 460 34.35 1.30 -16.39
CA ALA A 460 35.74 1.69 -16.24
C ALA A 460 36.09 2.94 -17.08
N GLY A 461 36.77 3.90 -16.47
CA GLY A 461 37.18 5.15 -17.11
C GLY A 461 36.12 6.26 -17.10
N VAL A 462 34.94 6.03 -16.55
CA VAL A 462 33.93 7.06 -16.30
C VAL A 462 34.26 7.83 -15.02
N ASN A 463 34.32 9.15 -15.14
CA ASN A 463 34.52 10.08 -14.03
C ASN A 463 33.20 10.65 -13.56
N ILE A 464 32.89 10.51 -12.28
CA ILE A 464 31.73 11.09 -11.64
C ILE A 464 32.13 12.39 -10.94
N MET A 465 31.39 13.45 -11.26
CA MET A 465 31.48 14.75 -10.61
C MET A 465 30.21 14.95 -9.80
N TYR A 466 30.32 15.56 -8.65
CA TYR A 466 29.15 15.82 -7.80
C TYR A 466 29.18 17.25 -7.26
N SER A 467 28.01 17.86 -7.20
CA SER A 467 27.67 19.02 -6.40
C SER A 467 26.16 19.08 -6.19
N ARG A 468 25.71 19.32 -4.97
CA ARG A 468 24.27 19.37 -4.65
C ARG A 468 23.50 20.39 -5.49
N GLY A 469 24.07 21.56 -5.73
CA GLY A 469 23.57 22.58 -6.66
C GLY A 469 22.35 23.38 -6.21
N CYS A 470 21.34 22.77 -5.67
CA CYS A 470 20.18 23.44 -5.06
C CYS A 470 19.66 22.67 -3.84
N ASP A 471 18.86 23.33 -3.02
CA ASP A 471 18.13 22.74 -1.91
C ASP A 471 16.78 22.17 -2.35
N TRP A 472 16.12 21.40 -1.48
CA TRP A 472 14.76 20.91 -1.76
C TRP A 472 13.78 22.05 -1.83
N THR A 473 13.77 22.91 -0.83
CA THR A 473 12.91 24.10 -0.78
C THR A 473 13.52 25.17 0.10
N GLU A 474 13.17 26.41 -0.16
CA GLU A 474 13.58 27.57 0.68
C GLU A 474 12.59 27.79 1.83
N GLU A 475 11.35 27.37 1.65
CA GLU A 475 10.28 27.45 2.65
C GLU A 475 9.41 26.20 2.59
N LEU A 476 9.02 25.67 3.76
CA LEU A 476 8.00 24.65 3.85
C LEU A 476 6.63 25.28 3.69
N GLU A 477 5.91 24.89 2.65
CA GLU A 477 4.52 25.26 2.42
C GLU A 477 3.60 24.22 3.03
N THR A 478 3.51 24.18 4.37
CA THR A 478 2.65 23.25 5.09
C THR A 478 1.51 23.96 5.79
N LYS A 479 0.46 23.24 6.14
CA LYS A 479 -0.66 23.74 6.94
C LYS A 479 -0.25 24.16 8.36
N TYR A 480 0.91 23.75 8.84
CA TYR A 480 1.42 24.06 10.17
C TYR A 480 2.11 25.44 10.27
N ARG A 481 2.06 26.23 9.20
CA ARG A 481 2.65 27.57 9.15
C ARG A 481 1.77 28.66 9.78
N GLU A 482 0.52 28.36 10.09
CA GLU A 482 -0.41 29.35 10.63
C GLU A 482 -0.09 29.67 12.10
N ASP A 483 -0.04 30.96 12.44
CA ASP A 483 0.15 31.43 13.82
C ASP A 483 -0.95 30.88 14.72
N GLY A 484 -0.55 30.20 15.81
CA GLY A 484 -1.44 29.59 16.77
C GLY A 484 -1.69 28.09 16.61
N ASP A 485 -1.10 27.43 15.61
CA ASP A 485 -1.07 25.97 15.54
C ASP A 485 -0.15 25.43 16.65
N GLU A 486 -0.66 24.53 17.48
CA GLU A 486 0.11 23.89 18.56
C GLU A 486 1.34 23.14 18.06
N ARG A 487 1.37 22.79 16.75
CA ARG A 487 2.47 22.13 16.06
C ARG A 487 3.38 23.09 15.30
N ALA A 488 3.26 24.40 15.50
CA ALA A 488 4.12 25.40 14.83
C ALA A 488 5.62 25.21 15.13
N TRP A 489 5.95 24.61 16.28
CA TRP A 489 7.32 24.24 16.63
C TRP A 489 7.87 23.10 15.74
N ASP A 490 7.06 22.16 15.30
CA ASP A 490 7.42 21.06 14.41
C ASP A 490 7.90 21.58 13.06
N TYR A 491 7.25 22.67 12.58
CA TYR A 491 7.62 23.32 11.33
C TYR A 491 9.08 23.76 11.30
N GLN A 492 9.60 24.32 12.39
CA GLN A 492 11.00 24.80 12.44
C GLN A 492 11.98 23.63 12.37
N ILE A 493 11.69 22.53 13.06
CA ILE A 493 12.52 21.32 13.00
C ILE A 493 12.44 20.69 11.62
N MET A 494 11.24 20.52 11.06
CA MET A 494 11.05 20.01 9.72
C MET A 494 11.79 20.83 8.66
N HIS A 495 11.75 22.16 8.76
CA HIS A 495 12.47 23.04 7.85
C HIS A 495 13.99 22.83 7.92
N ARG A 496 14.55 22.64 9.12
CA ARG A 496 15.97 22.33 9.29
C ARG A 496 16.30 20.93 8.73
N MET A 497 15.48 19.93 9.01
CA MET A 497 15.68 18.56 8.54
C MET A 497 15.58 18.44 7.02
N VAL A 498 14.61 19.12 6.38
CA VAL A 498 14.45 19.11 4.92
C VAL A 498 15.72 19.54 4.21
N ASN A 499 16.37 20.59 4.69
CA ASN A 499 17.57 21.15 4.08
C ASN A 499 18.87 20.77 4.83
N SER A 500 18.82 19.79 5.73
CA SER A 500 19.99 19.31 6.46
C SER A 500 21.02 18.65 5.54
N GLY A 501 22.23 18.54 6.02
CA GLY A 501 23.34 17.92 5.31
C GLY A 501 24.19 18.91 4.53
N GLU A 502 24.59 18.54 3.31
CA GLU A 502 25.55 19.30 2.49
C GLU A 502 24.95 20.62 1.97
N VAL A 503 25.76 21.68 2.00
CA VAL A 503 25.36 23.02 1.50
C VAL A 503 25.27 23.00 -0.03
N ALA A 504 24.18 23.53 -0.58
CA ALA A 504 24.01 23.66 -2.03
C ALA A 504 24.94 24.70 -2.62
N ASP A 505 25.76 24.31 -3.60
CA ASP A 505 26.64 25.20 -4.37
C ASP A 505 26.26 25.20 -5.85
N LYS A 506 25.33 26.09 -6.21
CA LYS A 506 24.87 26.25 -7.59
C LYS A 506 25.97 26.70 -8.55
N LYS A 507 26.93 27.53 -8.08
CA LYS A 507 28.03 28.04 -8.95
C LYS A 507 28.96 26.90 -9.32
N GLU A 508 29.33 26.08 -8.35
CA GLU A 508 30.19 24.92 -8.60
C GLU A 508 29.45 23.90 -9.48
N ALA A 509 28.19 23.59 -9.19
CA ALA A 509 27.41 22.69 -10.01
C ALA A 509 27.34 23.12 -11.48
N LEU A 510 27.08 24.40 -11.75
CA LEU A 510 27.06 24.94 -13.14
C LEU A 510 28.45 24.97 -13.78
N ARG A 511 29.50 25.11 -13.00
CA ARG A 511 30.89 25.00 -13.49
C ARG A 511 31.20 23.57 -13.92
N LEU A 512 30.82 22.58 -13.12
CA LEU A 512 30.98 21.15 -13.42
C LEU A 512 30.09 20.71 -14.58
N ALA A 513 28.87 21.24 -14.66
CA ALA A 513 27.91 20.94 -15.74
C ALA A 513 28.52 21.25 -17.13
N ARG A 514 29.28 22.36 -17.29
CA ARG A 514 29.92 22.66 -18.56
C ARG A 514 31.02 21.67 -18.97
N GLN A 515 31.59 20.93 -18.00
CA GLN A 515 32.62 19.91 -18.21
C GLN A 515 32.06 18.53 -18.42
N ALA A 516 30.82 18.30 -18.05
CA ALA A 516 30.13 17.01 -18.19
C ALA A 516 29.78 16.67 -19.63
N ASP A 517 29.69 15.39 -19.94
CA ASP A 517 29.12 14.89 -21.19
C ASP A 517 27.59 14.72 -21.01
N VAL A 518 27.15 14.40 -19.79
CA VAL A 518 25.74 14.27 -19.39
C VAL A 518 25.56 14.71 -17.94
N ILE A 519 24.39 15.23 -17.62
CA ILE A 519 24.01 15.68 -16.29
C ILE A 519 22.87 14.78 -15.79
N ILE A 520 23.04 14.18 -14.63
CA ILE A 520 21.99 13.45 -13.89
C ILE A 520 21.45 14.39 -12.82
N ALA A 521 20.26 14.92 -13.02
CA ALA A 521 19.59 15.88 -12.15
C ALA A 521 18.58 15.16 -11.25
N ALA A 522 18.94 14.91 -10.00
CA ALA A 522 18.13 14.21 -9.01
C ALA A 522 17.25 15.20 -8.25
N MET A 523 15.99 15.31 -8.64
CA MET A 523 15.03 16.32 -8.20
C MET A 523 13.79 15.69 -7.56
N GLY A 524 12.91 16.52 -7.02
CA GLY A 524 11.63 16.13 -6.49
C GLY A 524 11.50 16.34 -4.98
N GLU A 525 10.74 15.51 -4.36
CA GLU A 525 10.44 15.54 -2.94
C GLU A 525 11.37 14.61 -2.15
N ASN A 526 11.33 14.75 -0.85
CA ASN A 526 11.82 13.77 0.10
C ASN A 526 10.72 13.47 1.12
N VAL A 527 10.95 12.52 2.03
CA VAL A 527 9.96 12.12 3.03
C VAL A 527 9.46 13.27 3.92
N MET A 528 10.20 14.37 4.03
CA MET A 528 9.78 15.55 4.81
C MET A 528 8.82 16.48 4.05
N LEU A 529 8.65 16.28 2.74
CA LEU A 529 7.82 17.11 1.86
C LEU A 529 6.56 16.38 1.37
N CYS A 530 6.46 15.08 1.58
CA CYS A 530 5.33 14.25 1.19
C CYS A 530 5.12 13.18 2.25
N GLY A 531 3.87 12.86 2.57
CA GLY A 531 3.48 11.87 3.54
C GLY A 531 2.40 12.39 4.48
N GLU A 532 2.03 11.59 5.47
CA GLU A 532 0.98 11.91 6.42
C GLU A 532 1.29 13.20 7.19
N ASN A 533 0.31 14.10 7.25
CA ASN A 533 0.42 15.43 7.86
C ASN A 533 1.48 16.37 7.22
N ARG A 534 1.95 16.08 6.01
CA ARG A 534 2.92 16.90 5.26
C ARG A 534 2.29 17.42 3.96
N ASP A 535 1.19 18.15 4.10
CA ASP A 535 0.42 18.72 2.98
C ASP A 535 1.19 19.90 2.36
N ARG A 536 1.89 19.64 1.26
CA ARG A 536 2.50 20.69 0.44
C ARG A 536 1.48 21.20 -0.59
N LYS A 537 1.43 22.50 -0.79
CA LYS A 537 0.62 23.12 -1.85
C LYS A 537 1.26 22.85 -3.22
N GLY A 538 0.40 22.54 -4.20
CA GLY A 538 0.80 22.35 -5.58
C GLY A 538 1.55 21.05 -5.88
N LEU A 539 1.70 20.78 -7.18
CA LEU A 539 2.29 19.55 -7.72
C LEU A 539 3.64 19.77 -8.42
N ARG A 540 4.10 21.03 -8.56
CA ARG A 540 5.39 21.33 -9.19
C ARG A 540 6.54 20.87 -8.30
N LEU A 541 7.74 20.78 -8.87
CA LEU A 541 8.95 20.53 -8.10
C LEU A 541 9.09 21.58 -6.97
N PRO A 542 9.49 21.15 -5.76
CA PRO A 542 9.60 22.06 -4.62
C PRO A 542 10.63 23.19 -4.84
N GLY A 543 10.37 24.35 -4.23
CA GLY A 543 11.32 25.44 -4.17
C GLY A 543 11.77 25.95 -5.55
N LYS A 544 13.09 26.04 -5.76
CA LYS A 544 13.70 26.53 -7.01
C LYS A 544 14.26 25.43 -7.91
N GLN A 545 13.85 24.18 -7.70
CA GLN A 545 14.38 23.06 -8.47
C GLN A 545 14.11 23.19 -9.99
N GLU A 546 12.88 23.61 -10.39
CA GLU A 546 12.59 23.86 -11.80
C GLU A 546 13.54 24.88 -12.43
N GLN A 547 13.74 26.01 -11.75
CA GLN A 547 14.65 27.06 -12.24
C GLN A 547 16.07 26.54 -12.36
N TYR A 548 16.50 25.70 -11.41
CA TYR A 548 17.84 25.10 -11.44
C TYR A 548 17.98 24.13 -12.61
N VAL A 549 17.02 23.25 -12.87
CA VAL A 549 17.03 22.37 -14.05
C VAL A 549 17.06 23.17 -15.35
N GLU A 550 16.34 24.27 -15.44
CA GLU A 550 16.42 25.17 -16.59
C GLU A 550 17.81 25.78 -16.80
N GLU A 551 18.51 26.14 -15.71
CA GLU A 551 19.90 26.64 -15.78
C GLU A 551 20.86 25.52 -16.24
N LEU A 552 20.64 24.26 -15.81
CA LEU A 552 21.39 23.11 -16.31
C LEU A 552 21.18 22.89 -17.81
N ILE A 553 19.93 22.93 -18.28
CA ILE A 553 19.59 22.81 -19.72
C ILE A 553 20.26 23.92 -20.56
N LYS A 554 20.32 25.16 -20.05
CA LYS A 554 21.01 26.29 -20.69
C LYS A 554 22.53 26.10 -20.86
N THR A 555 23.14 25.13 -20.18
CA THR A 555 24.54 24.77 -20.42
C THR A 555 24.76 24.08 -21.77
N GLY A 556 23.71 23.65 -22.43
CA GLY A 556 23.73 22.92 -23.71
C GLY A 556 24.13 21.44 -23.57
N LYS A 557 24.21 20.91 -22.35
CA LYS A 557 24.50 19.50 -22.09
C LYS A 557 23.21 18.69 -21.92
N PRO A 558 23.19 17.41 -22.35
CA PRO A 558 22.04 16.55 -22.08
C PRO A 558 21.76 16.45 -20.58
N VAL A 559 20.51 16.64 -20.19
CA VAL A 559 20.03 16.50 -18.82
C VAL A 559 19.11 15.31 -18.73
N VAL A 560 19.45 14.35 -17.88
CA VAL A 560 18.57 13.25 -17.45
C VAL A 560 17.96 13.67 -16.11
N LEU A 561 16.66 13.90 -16.11
CA LEU A 561 15.90 14.25 -14.90
C LEU A 561 15.46 12.97 -14.20
N VAL A 562 15.95 12.74 -12.98
CA VAL A 562 15.54 11.64 -12.12
C VAL A 562 14.69 12.21 -11.00
N MET A 563 13.40 11.88 -11.00
CA MET A 563 12.44 12.38 -10.03
C MET A 563 12.25 11.39 -8.88
N PHE A 564 12.33 11.91 -7.67
CA PHE A 564 12.00 11.21 -6.43
C PHE A 564 10.78 11.87 -5.78
N GLY A 565 10.02 11.11 -5.03
CA GLY A 565 8.88 11.63 -4.28
C GLY A 565 7.67 10.70 -4.30
N GLY A 566 6.68 11.06 -3.50
CA GLY A 566 5.48 10.25 -3.28
C GLY A 566 4.29 10.63 -4.16
N ARG A 567 4.40 11.69 -4.99
CA ARG A 567 3.29 12.22 -5.79
C ARG A 567 3.64 12.37 -7.27
N ALA A 568 2.61 12.43 -8.11
CA ALA A 568 2.73 12.70 -9.54
C ALA A 568 3.06 14.20 -9.77
N GLN A 569 4.34 14.54 -9.89
CA GLN A 569 4.81 15.92 -9.97
C GLN A 569 4.67 16.49 -11.38
N VAL A 570 4.15 17.71 -11.50
CA VAL A 570 4.01 18.42 -12.79
C VAL A 570 5.38 18.90 -13.27
N VAL A 571 5.88 18.31 -14.36
CA VAL A 571 7.16 18.64 -14.99
C VAL A 571 7.02 18.86 -16.50
N SER A 572 5.82 19.07 -17.01
CA SER A 572 5.53 19.19 -18.46
C SER A 572 6.48 20.13 -19.19
N GLY A 573 6.69 21.34 -18.66
CA GLY A 573 7.59 22.33 -19.26
C GLY A 573 9.09 21.97 -19.24
N LEU A 574 9.51 21.01 -18.42
CA LEU A 574 10.90 20.50 -18.34
C LEU A 574 11.06 19.22 -19.15
N ALA A 575 10.08 18.33 -19.13
CA ALA A 575 10.16 17.00 -19.72
C ALA A 575 10.55 17.04 -21.20
N GLU A 576 9.91 17.92 -21.97
CA GLU A 576 10.16 18.12 -23.41
C GLU A 576 11.59 18.61 -23.74
N ARG A 577 12.28 19.20 -22.74
CA ARG A 577 13.61 19.81 -22.91
C ARG A 577 14.71 18.97 -22.27
N CYS A 578 14.36 18.01 -21.42
CA CYS A 578 15.28 17.03 -20.88
C CYS A 578 15.63 15.95 -21.92
N ALA A 579 16.80 15.37 -21.82
CA ALA A 579 17.20 14.28 -22.69
C ALA A 579 16.53 12.95 -22.31
N ALA A 580 16.23 12.78 -21.03
CA ALA A 580 15.39 11.71 -20.50
C ALA A 580 14.73 12.14 -19.18
N VAL A 581 13.63 11.49 -18.84
CA VAL A 581 12.90 11.67 -17.57
C VAL A 581 12.61 10.30 -16.97
N ILE A 582 13.00 10.12 -15.72
CA ILE A 582 12.80 8.88 -14.95
C ILE A 582 12.01 9.23 -13.69
N GLN A 583 10.97 8.45 -13.37
CA GLN A 583 10.30 8.47 -12.08
C GLN A 583 10.80 7.30 -11.24
N ALA A 584 11.46 7.59 -10.13
CA ALA A 584 12.01 6.59 -9.22
C ALA A 584 11.14 6.37 -7.98
N TRP A 585 10.17 7.25 -7.69
CA TRP A 585 9.35 7.24 -6.47
C TRP A 585 10.23 7.33 -5.20
N TYR A 586 9.90 6.59 -4.14
CA TYR A 586 10.78 6.26 -3.01
C TYR A 586 11.20 4.79 -3.17
N PRO A 587 12.39 4.55 -3.74
CA PRO A 587 12.74 3.23 -4.28
C PRO A 587 13.33 2.26 -3.25
N GLY A 588 13.34 2.61 -1.94
CA GLY A 588 13.89 1.78 -0.89
C GLY A 588 15.42 1.75 -0.83
N GLU A 589 15.94 0.84 0.00
CA GLU A 589 17.39 0.80 0.34
C GLU A 589 18.30 0.47 -0.84
N GLU A 590 17.82 -0.24 -1.85
CA GLU A 590 18.57 -0.59 -3.06
C GLU A 590 18.29 0.37 -4.24
N GLY A 591 17.55 1.45 -3.99
CA GLY A 591 17.12 2.40 -5.02
C GLY A 591 18.26 3.01 -5.82
N GLY A 592 19.37 3.35 -5.17
CA GLY A 592 20.55 3.89 -5.85
C GLY A 592 21.17 2.91 -6.85
N ASN A 593 21.26 1.64 -6.48
CA ASN A 593 21.72 0.57 -7.37
C ASN A 593 20.76 0.37 -8.54
N ALA A 594 19.44 0.32 -8.26
CA ALA A 594 18.41 0.10 -9.28
C ALA A 594 18.40 1.23 -10.34
N VAL A 595 18.43 2.50 -9.92
CA VAL A 595 18.48 3.63 -10.85
C VAL A 595 19.79 3.60 -11.66
N ALA A 596 20.93 3.32 -11.02
CA ALA A 596 22.21 3.24 -11.71
C ALA A 596 22.24 2.13 -12.78
N ASP A 597 21.71 0.95 -12.49
CA ASP A 597 21.63 -0.17 -13.41
C ASP A 597 20.74 0.17 -14.63
N ILE A 598 19.68 0.93 -14.43
CA ILE A 598 18.86 1.46 -15.53
C ILE A 598 19.66 2.50 -16.32
N LEU A 599 20.30 3.49 -15.67
CA LEU A 599 21.08 4.53 -16.35
C LEU A 599 22.17 3.93 -17.27
N TYR A 600 22.86 2.90 -16.80
CA TYR A 600 23.93 2.24 -17.57
C TYR A 600 23.44 1.14 -18.52
N GLY A 601 22.16 0.76 -18.43
CA GLY A 601 21.58 -0.27 -19.29
C GLY A 601 21.94 -1.69 -18.87
N ASN A 602 22.23 -1.92 -17.61
CA ASN A 602 22.35 -3.26 -17.05
C ASN A 602 20.98 -3.91 -16.91
N VAL A 603 19.95 -3.09 -16.66
CA VAL A 603 18.54 -3.46 -16.59
C VAL A 603 17.75 -2.56 -17.57
N SER A 604 16.83 -3.13 -18.33
CA SER A 604 15.86 -2.39 -19.13
C SER A 604 14.72 -1.90 -18.23
N PRO A 605 14.37 -0.59 -18.24
CA PRO A 605 13.24 -0.10 -17.47
C PRO A 605 11.95 -0.79 -17.92
N SER A 606 11.12 -1.18 -16.98
CA SER A 606 9.89 -1.94 -17.22
C SER A 606 8.70 -1.50 -16.38
N GLY A 607 8.91 -0.55 -15.46
CA GLY A 607 7.84 0.04 -14.67
C GLY A 607 6.78 0.72 -15.53
N LYS A 608 5.52 0.65 -15.10
CA LYS A 608 4.37 1.32 -15.71
C LYS A 608 3.66 2.15 -14.65
N LEU A 609 3.24 3.36 -15.00
CA LEU A 609 2.56 4.25 -14.06
C LEU A 609 1.29 3.60 -13.48
N SER A 610 1.14 3.66 -12.19
CA SER A 610 -0.07 3.27 -11.45
C SER A 610 -1.03 4.45 -11.20
N VAL A 611 -0.62 5.66 -11.62
CA VAL A 611 -1.40 6.89 -11.56
C VAL A 611 -1.18 7.71 -12.82
N SER A 612 -2.20 8.46 -13.23
CA SER A 612 -2.10 9.44 -14.30
C SER A 612 -1.32 10.67 -13.85
N TYR A 613 -0.35 11.11 -14.65
CA TYR A 613 0.46 12.30 -14.40
C TYR A 613 -0.18 13.53 -14.98
N PRO A 614 -0.42 14.59 -14.19
CA PRO A 614 -0.98 15.85 -14.71
C PRO A 614 0.06 16.67 -15.49
N ASN A 615 -0.40 17.38 -16.52
CA ASN A 615 0.42 18.34 -17.25
C ASN A 615 0.30 19.78 -16.74
N VAL A 616 -0.64 20.01 -15.82
CA VAL A 616 -0.91 21.31 -15.18
C VAL A 616 -1.16 21.11 -13.68
N GLU A 617 -1.04 22.19 -12.92
CA GLU A 617 -1.46 22.21 -11.51
C GLU A 617 -2.94 21.89 -11.38
N LEU A 618 -3.28 20.91 -10.55
CA LEU A 618 -4.64 20.44 -10.30
C LEU A 618 -4.90 20.28 -8.80
N ASN A 619 -6.11 20.65 -8.40
CA ASN A 619 -6.68 20.34 -7.09
C ASN A 619 -7.88 19.39 -7.22
N GLU A 620 -8.09 18.85 -8.40
CA GLU A 620 -9.22 18.00 -8.76
C GLU A 620 -8.72 16.60 -9.08
N PRO A 621 -9.52 15.56 -8.80
CA PRO A 621 -9.19 14.20 -9.21
C PRO A 621 -9.01 14.09 -10.72
N ILE A 622 -8.04 13.28 -11.13
CA ILE A 622 -7.84 12.80 -12.50
C ILE A 622 -7.68 11.30 -12.48
N CYS A 623 -8.20 10.63 -13.50
CA CYS A 623 -7.99 9.20 -13.69
C CYS A 623 -8.22 8.83 -15.15
N TYR A 624 -7.68 7.70 -15.57
CA TYR A 624 -7.80 7.24 -16.94
C TYR A 624 -9.17 6.65 -17.27
N ASN A 625 -9.93 6.19 -16.29
CA ASN A 625 -11.04 5.26 -16.49
C ASN A 625 -12.42 5.92 -16.66
N TYR A 626 -12.59 7.23 -16.42
CA TYR A 626 -13.90 7.92 -16.48
C TYR A 626 -14.12 8.80 -17.70
N ALA A 627 -13.17 8.87 -18.62
CA ALA A 627 -13.28 9.73 -19.79
C ALA A 627 -13.61 8.96 -21.07
N ASP A 628 -14.47 9.50 -21.93
CA ASP A 628 -14.70 9.01 -23.30
C ASP A 628 -13.44 9.15 -24.16
N THR A 629 -12.65 10.15 -23.86
CA THR A 629 -11.32 10.42 -24.41
C THR A 629 -10.38 10.68 -23.25
N LEU A 630 -9.10 10.37 -23.41
CA LEU A 630 -8.11 10.67 -22.39
C LEU A 630 -8.16 12.15 -22.03
N ASP A 631 -8.20 12.45 -20.72
CA ASP A 631 -8.25 13.83 -20.23
C ASP A 631 -7.00 14.59 -20.72
N GLN A 632 -7.22 15.71 -21.40
CA GLN A 632 -6.13 16.54 -21.94
C GLN A 632 -5.22 17.13 -20.85
N ARG A 633 -5.64 17.07 -19.57
CA ARG A 633 -4.84 17.44 -18.42
C ARG A 633 -3.82 16.35 -18.04
N ILE A 634 -3.86 15.18 -18.66
CA ILE A 634 -2.94 14.07 -18.42
C ILE A 634 -1.77 14.15 -19.40
N GLN A 635 -0.55 14.18 -18.88
CA GLN A 635 0.69 14.10 -19.65
C GLN A 635 1.06 12.66 -19.95
N TRP A 636 1.12 11.82 -18.93
CA TRP A 636 1.38 10.39 -19.05
C TRP A 636 0.28 9.63 -18.30
N PRO A 637 -0.48 8.77 -19.00
CA PRO A 637 -1.60 8.07 -18.38
C PRO A 637 -1.14 6.87 -17.54
N PHE A 638 -2.05 6.35 -16.73
CA PHE A 638 -1.94 5.03 -16.11
C PHE A 638 -1.47 3.98 -17.12
N GLY A 639 -0.56 3.09 -16.73
CA GLY A 639 0.01 2.06 -17.60
C GLY A 639 1.12 2.54 -18.55
N TYR A 640 1.44 3.84 -18.56
CA TYR A 640 2.52 4.38 -19.38
C TYR A 640 3.90 4.08 -18.80
N GLY A 641 4.88 3.84 -19.68
CA GLY A 641 6.30 3.66 -19.37
C GLY A 641 7.05 3.10 -20.55
N LEU A 642 8.25 3.63 -20.79
CA LEU A 642 9.14 3.24 -21.90
C LEU A 642 10.08 2.10 -21.48
N SER A 643 10.70 1.49 -22.49
CA SER A 643 11.70 0.41 -22.33
C SER A 643 12.87 0.66 -23.27
N TYR A 644 14.03 0.04 -23.00
CA TYR A 644 15.18 0.03 -23.92
C TYR A 644 15.08 -1.02 -25.00
N THR A 645 14.14 -1.97 -24.87
CA THR A 645 13.84 -2.95 -25.88
C THR A 645 12.43 -2.73 -26.45
N THR A 646 12.12 -3.40 -27.53
CA THR A 646 10.82 -3.29 -28.20
C THR A 646 10.08 -4.61 -28.13
N PHE A 647 8.78 -4.53 -27.83
CA PHE A 647 7.91 -5.69 -27.82
C PHE A 647 6.88 -5.58 -28.93
N GLN A 648 6.66 -6.69 -29.61
CA GLN A 648 5.58 -6.82 -30.59
C GLN A 648 4.52 -7.76 -30.04
N ARG A 649 3.30 -7.29 -29.97
CA ARG A 649 2.14 -8.08 -29.59
C ARG A 649 1.48 -8.55 -30.88
N HIS A 650 1.51 -9.87 -31.08
CA HIS A 650 0.95 -10.53 -32.27
C HIS A 650 -0.52 -10.89 -32.03
N THR A 651 -1.05 -11.73 -32.90
CA THR A 651 -2.46 -12.13 -32.94
C THR A 651 -3.03 -12.42 -31.54
N HIS A 652 -4.00 -11.63 -31.14
CA HIS A 652 -4.83 -11.91 -29.97
C HIS A 652 -6.06 -12.74 -30.40
N ARG A 653 -6.47 -13.65 -29.54
CA ARG A 653 -7.68 -14.45 -29.71
C ARG A 653 -8.52 -14.33 -28.46
N ILE A 654 -9.79 -14.03 -28.64
CA ILE A 654 -10.83 -14.38 -27.67
C ILE A 654 -11.29 -15.75 -28.08
N GLU A 655 -11.00 -16.78 -27.26
CA GLU A 655 -11.22 -18.19 -27.64
C GLU A 655 -12.71 -18.54 -27.66
N GLU A 656 -13.50 -17.84 -26.84
CA GLU A 656 -14.95 -17.96 -26.78
C GLU A 656 -15.60 -16.64 -27.19
N GLN A 657 -16.14 -16.56 -28.39
CA GLN A 657 -16.86 -15.37 -28.87
C GLN A 657 -18.26 -15.22 -28.30
N ALA A 658 -18.76 -16.23 -27.60
CA ALA A 658 -20.03 -16.23 -26.91
C ALA A 658 -19.89 -17.03 -25.60
N ALA A 659 -20.29 -16.43 -24.48
CA ALA A 659 -20.32 -17.06 -23.17
C ALA A 659 -21.67 -16.83 -22.52
N THR A 660 -22.02 -17.59 -21.48
CA THR A 660 -23.17 -17.33 -20.64
C THR A 660 -22.77 -16.43 -19.48
N THR A 661 -23.74 -15.79 -18.84
CA THR A 661 -23.52 -14.79 -17.80
C THR A 661 -22.90 -15.32 -16.49
N ASP A 662 -22.71 -16.63 -16.37
CA ASP A 662 -22.16 -17.34 -15.21
C ASP A 662 -20.83 -18.07 -15.48
N GLU A 663 -20.18 -17.76 -16.63
CA GLU A 663 -18.95 -18.41 -17.08
C GLU A 663 -17.73 -17.50 -17.06
N SER A 664 -16.65 -17.95 -17.65
CA SER A 664 -15.44 -17.21 -17.97
C SER A 664 -15.13 -17.34 -19.45
N PHE A 665 -14.33 -16.43 -19.98
CA PHE A 665 -13.77 -16.56 -21.32
C PHE A 665 -12.24 -16.45 -21.27
N TYR A 666 -11.58 -16.99 -22.30
CA TYR A 666 -10.15 -16.95 -22.43
C TYR A 666 -9.73 -15.95 -23.50
N LEU A 667 -8.71 -15.17 -23.16
CA LEU A 667 -8.03 -14.28 -24.08
C LEU A 667 -6.56 -14.67 -24.11
N SER A 668 -6.05 -14.96 -25.31
CA SER A 668 -4.63 -15.31 -25.52
C SER A 668 -3.99 -14.32 -26.48
N LEU A 669 -2.74 -13.94 -26.21
CA LEU A 669 -1.92 -13.16 -27.12
C LEU A 669 -0.47 -13.63 -27.06
N ASP A 670 0.21 -13.50 -28.21
CA ASP A 670 1.65 -13.75 -28.30
C ASP A 670 2.40 -12.44 -28.17
N VAL A 671 3.42 -12.42 -27.31
CA VAL A 671 4.33 -11.29 -27.12
C VAL A 671 5.74 -11.70 -27.50
N GLU A 672 6.42 -10.91 -28.31
CA GLU A 672 7.79 -11.14 -28.78
C GLU A 672 8.66 -9.94 -28.44
N ASN A 673 9.83 -10.18 -27.90
CA ASN A 673 10.87 -9.17 -27.77
C ASN A 673 11.61 -9.03 -29.11
N THR A 674 11.29 -8.00 -29.88
CA THR A 674 11.89 -7.71 -31.18
C THR A 674 13.14 -6.82 -31.08
N GLY A 675 13.50 -6.38 -29.88
CA GLY A 675 14.68 -5.57 -29.63
C GLY A 675 15.93 -6.39 -29.35
N SER A 676 16.98 -5.73 -28.91
CA SER A 676 18.31 -6.32 -28.72
C SER A 676 18.71 -6.54 -27.26
N MET A 677 17.82 -6.21 -26.33
CA MET A 677 18.05 -6.32 -24.88
C MET A 677 16.94 -7.15 -24.25
N SER A 678 17.28 -7.95 -23.24
CA SER A 678 16.26 -8.60 -22.40
C SER A 678 15.45 -7.55 -21.65
N GLY A 679 14.17 -7.82 -21.44
CA GLY A 679 13.28 -6.91 -20.71
C GLY A 679 11.93 -7.51 -20.43
N ASP A 680 11.14 -6.80 -19.64
CA ASP A 680 9.78 -7.21 -19.30
C ASP A 680 8.77 -6.31 -20.02
N ASP A 681 7.73 -6.93 -20.58
CA ASP A 681 6.50 -6.23 -21.00
C ASP A 681 5.42 -6.40 -19.94
N VAL A 682 4.62 -5.37 -19.73
CA VAL A 682 3.41 -5.42 -18.89
C VAL A 682 2.20 -5.31 -19.81
N ILE A 683 1.42 -6.37 -19.85
CA ILE A 683 0.21 -6.47 -20.67
C ILE A 683 -0.97 -6.08 -19.82
N LEU A 684 -1.77 -5.14 -20.28
CA LEU A 684 -2.98 -4.65 -19.61
C LEU A 684 -4.20 -4.99 -20.48
N ILE A 685 -5.25 -5.53 -19.85
CA ILE A 685 -6.51 -5.91 -20.51
C ILE A 685 -7.61 -5.04 -19.93
N TYR A 686 -8.39 -4.41 -20.82
CA TYR A 686 -9.47 -3.51 -20.43
C TYR A 686 -10.80 -3.89 -21.05
N GLN A 687 -11.87 -3.62 -20.33
CA GLN A 687 -13.20 -3.45 -20.89
C GLN A 687 -13.30 -2.01 -21.44
N ALA A 688 -13.53 -1.87 -22.73
CA ALA A 688 -13.76 -0.58 -23.34
C ALA A 688 -15.20 -0.10 -23.11
N PRO A 689 -15.44 1.23 -23.13
CA PRO A 689 -16.78 1.77 -23.01
C PRO A 689 -17.67 1.28 -24.16
N ALA A 690 -18.80 0.70 -23.81
CA ALA A 690 -19.86 0.44 -24.79
C ALA A 690 -20.78 1.65 -24.85
N ASN A 691 -20.78 2.37 -25.96
CA ASN A 691 -21.69 3.52 -26.22
C ASN A 691 -21.59 4.67 -25.20
N ASN A 692 -20.41 4.97 -24.67
CA ASN A 692 -20.15 6.06 -23.72
C ASN A 692 -20.96 6.02 -22.41
N VAL A 693 -21.42 4.84 -21.98
CA VAL A 693 -22.29 4.69 -20.79
C VAL A 693 -21.54 4.15 -19.58
N ARG A 694 -20.34 3.54 -19.76
CA ARG A 694 -19.57 2.91 -18.66
C ARG A 694 -18.11 3.33 -18.72
N PRO A 695 -17.44 3.47 -17.55
CA PRO A 695 -16.01 3.76 -17.52
C PRO A 695 -15.21 2.61 -18.15
N ILE A 696 -13.99 2.90 -18.62
CA ILE A 696 -13.00 1.87 -18.93
C ILE A 696 -12.63 1.16 -17.63
N LYS A 697 -12.60 -0.18 -17.65
CA LYS A 697 -12.24 -0.98 -16.48
C LYS A 697 -11.03 -1.85 -16.80
N LEU A 698 -10.01 -1.85 -15.92
CA LEU A 698 -8.96 -2.87 -15.97
C LEU A 698 -9.57 -4.22 -15.60
N LEU A 699 -9.35 -5.23 -16.43
CA LEU A 699 -9.84 -6.60 -16.23
C LEU A 699 -8.72 -7.58 -15.86
N GLY A 700 -7.47 -7.23 -16.18
CA GLY A 700 -6.34 -8.08 -15.91
C GLY A 700 -5.02 -7.48 -16.34
N PHE A 701 -3.93 -7.98 -15.77
CA PHE A 701 -2.57 -7.67 -16.20
C PHE A 701 -1.65 -8.88 -16.07
N SER A 702 -0.55 -8.85 -16.82
CA SER A 702 0.52 -9.85 -16.69
C SER A 702 1.86 -9.22 -17.05
N ARG A 703 2.88 -9.46 -16.23
CA ARG A 703 4.28 -9.11 -16.51
C ARG A 703 4.95 -10.29 -17.17
N VAL A 704 5.64 -10.07 -18.29
CA VAL A 704 6.26 -11.11 -19.11
C VAL A 704 7.72 -10.77 -19.36
N SER A 705 8.64 -11.61 -18.88
CA SER A 705 10.09 -11.46 -19.13
C SER A 705 10.49 -12.18 -20.40
N LEU A 706 11.20 -11.48 -21.30
CA LEU A 706 11.57 -11.99 -22.63
C LEU A 706 13.03 -11.65 -22.96
N GLN A 707 13.76 -12.67 -23.45
CA GLN A 707 15.06 -12.49 -24.06
C GLN A 707 14.91 -11.91 -25.50
N PRO A 708 15.95 -11.30 -26.08
CA PRO A 708 15.91 -10.86 -27.47
C PRO A 708 15.50 -12.00 -28.42
N GLY A 709 14.46 -11.78 -29.24
CA GLY A 709 13.89 -12.76 -30.15
C GLY A 709 13.00 -13.83 -29.49
N GLU A 710 12.84 -13.79 -28.18
CA GLU A 710 11.93 -14.73 -27.48
C GLU A 710 10.47 -14.30 -27.66
N ARG A 711 9.62 -15.33 -27.84
CA ARG A 711 8.18 -15.18 -27.95
C ARG A 711 7.49 -16.08 -26.93
N LYS A 712 6.53 -15.54 -26.20
CA LYS A 712 5.67 -16.27 -25.26
C LYS A 712 4.20 -16.01 -25.54
N THR A 713 3.38 -17.01 -25.30
CA THR A 713 1.92 -16.85 -25.28
C THR A 713 1.47 -16.55 -23.87
N VAL A 714 0.72 -15.46 -23.71
CA VAL A 714 0.05 -15.10 -22.45
C VAL A 714 -1.44 -15.37 -22.59
N GLN A 715 -1.99 -16.13 -21.67
CA GLN A 715 -3.41 -16.43 -21.61
C GLN A 715 -4.01 -15.82 -20.34
N PHE A 716 -5.15 -15.16 -20.51
CA PHE A 716 -5.98 -14.64 -19.42
C PHE A 716 -7.28 -15.41 -19.39
N LYS A 717 -7.69 -15.83 -18.20
CA LYS A 717 -9.04 -16.28 -17.90
C LYS A 717 -9.78 -15.14 -17.20
N ILE A 718 -10.73 -14.57 -17.89
CA ILE A 718 -11.52 -13.42 -17.42
C ILE A 718 -12.90 -13.92 -17.04
N TYR A 719 -13.30 -13.66 -15.80
CA TYR A 719 -14.63 -14.04 -15.32
C TYR A 719 -15.66 -13.02 -15.79
N ILE A 720 -16.80 -13.52 -16.28
CA ILE A 720 -17.87 -12.66 -16.82
C ILE A 720 -18.39 -11.68 -15.77
N GLU A 721 -18.34 -12.04 -14.52
CA GLU A 721 -18.68 -11.17 -13.38
C GLU A 721 -17.91 -9.84 -13.36
N GLN A 722 -16.67 -9.82 -13.85
CA GLN A 722 -15.86 -8.60 -13.93
C GLN A 722 -16.42 -7.57 -14.92
N LEU A 723 -17.25 -8.03 -15.89
CA LEU A 723 -17.97 -7.16 -16.83
C LEU A 723 -19.25 -6.57 -16.24
N GLY A 724 -19.65 -7.01 -15.05
CA GLY A 724 -20.86 -6.60 -14.37
C GLY A 724 -20.81 -5.18 -13.79
N TYR A 725 -21.91 -4.81 -13.14
CA TYR A 725 -22.07 -3.50 -12.50
C TYR A 725 -22.95 -3.59 -11.26
N TYR A 726 -22.75 -2.62 -10.36
CA TYR A 726 -23.55 -2.48 -9.15
C TYR A 726 -24.86 -1.73 -9.40
N SER A 727 -25.92 -2.15 -8.72
CA SER A 727 -27.17 -1.38 -8.55
C SER A 727 -27.71 -1.49 -7.13
N ASN A 728 -28.49 -0.47 -6.75
CA ASN A 728 -29.23 -0.42 -5.49
C ASN A 728 -30.68 -0.04 -5.78
N ASP A 729 -31.45 -1.00 -6.32
CA ASP A 729 -32.83 -0.76 -6.69
C ASP A 729 -33.75 -1.01 -5.49
N ALA A 730 -34.45 0.02 -5.05
CA ALA A 730 -35.36 -0.01 -3.90
C ALA A 730 -34.69 -0.50 -2.57
N GLY A 731 -33.39 -0.21 -2.38
CA GLY A 731 -32.62 -0.61 -1.20
C GLY A 731 -32.08 -2.05 -1.26
N VAL A 732 -32.15 -2.69 -2.41
CA VAL A 732 -31.58 -4.02 -2.63
C VAL A 732 -30.26 -3.89 -3.41
N ARG A 733 -29.12 -4.04 -2.72
CA ARG A 733 -27.79 -4.01 -3.31
C ARG A 733 -27.56 -5.30 -4.12
N GLN A 734 -27.15 -5.15 -5.38
CA GLN A 734 -26.97 -6.28 -6.30
C GLN A 734 -25.81 -6.02 -7.26
N TRP A 735 -25.17 -7.13 -7.67
CA TRP A 735 -24.22 -7.16 -8.78
C TRP A 735 -24.90 -7.75 -10.01
N ASN A 736 -24.96 -7.00 -11.09
CA ASN A 736 -25.73 -7.33 -12.29
C ASN A 736 -24.82 -7.61 -13.48
N ILE A 737 -25.22 -8.57 -14.29
CA ILE A 737 -24.55 -8.95 -15.53
C ILE A 737 -25.61 -9.04 -16.62
N ASP A 738 -25.51 -8.20 -17.64
CA ASP A 738 -26.46 -8.16 -18.75
C ASP A 738 -25.95 -8.93 -19.97
N PRO A 739 -26.80 -9.64 -20.71
CA PRO A 739 -26.46 -10.11 -22.05
C PRO A 739 -26.18 -8.93 -22.98
N GLY A 740 -25.26 -9.14 -23.93
CA GLY A 740 -24.89 -8.11 -24.89
C GLY A 740 -23.48 -8.26 -25.41
N GLN A 741 -23.03 -7.28 -26.17
CA GLN A 741 -21.67 -7.22 -26.68
C GLN A 741 -20.79 -6.36 -25.80
N TYR A 742 -19.61 -6.89 -25.45
CA TYR A 742 -18.60 -6.21 -24.66
C TYR A 742 -17.31 -6.11 -25.45
N SER A 743 -16.76 -4.93 -25.55
CA SER A 743 -15.47 -4.69 -26.21
C SER A 743 -14.34 -4.90 -25.22
N ILE A 744 -13.39 -5.75 -25.58
CA ILE A 744 -12.18 -6.02 -24.81
C ILE A 744 -10.99 -5.44 -25.58
N GLN A 745 -10.14 -4.72 -24.89
CA GLN A 745 -8.99 -4.06 -25.49
C GLN A 745 -7.70 -4.45 -24.75
N ILE A 746 -6.61 -4.58 -25.52
CA ILE A 746 -5.30 -4.98 -25.04
C ILE A 746 -4.33 -3.84 -25.35
N GLY A 747 -3.61 -3.37 -24.37
CA GLY A 747 -2.60 -2.35 -24.58
C GLY A 747 -2.50 -1.39 -23.41
N ASN A 748 -1.72 -0.35 -23.60
CA ASN A 748 -1.67 0.75 -22.64
C ASN A 748 -2.57 1.86 -23.17
N PRO A 749 -3.37 2.52 -22.32
CA PRO A 749 -4.03 3.74 -22.72
C PRO A 749 -2.93 4.75 -23.04
N SER A 750 -2.71 4.99 -24.33
CA SER A 750 -1.85 6.07 -24.80
C SER A 750 -2.67 7.33 -24.95
N ILE A 751 -2.01 8.46 -25.15
CA ILE A 751 -2.67 9.75 -25.43
C ILE A 751 -3.66 9.63 -26.61
N ASP A 752 -3.34 8.75 -27.56
CA ASP A 752 -4.17 8.50 -28.76
C ASP A 752 -5.06 7.25 -28.62
N TRP A 753 -5.14 6.65 -27.46
CA TRP A 753 -5.86 5.38 -27.23
C TRP A 753 -5.48 4.31 -28.27
N ASP A 754 -4.18 4.19 -28.58
CA ASP A 754 -3.67 3.22 -29.53
C ASP A 754 -3.66 1.82 -28.90
N TRP A 755 -4.73 1.10 -29.16
CA TRP A 755 -4.91 -0.24 -28.67
C TRP A 755 -4.21 -1.24 -29.60
N SER A 756 -3.26 -1.99 -29.07
CA SER A 756 -2.55 -3.04 -29.81
C SER A 756 -3.43 -4.24 -30.18
N GLY A 757 -4.64 -4.34 -29.61
CA GLY A 757 -5.60 -5.38 -29.93
C GLY A 757 -7.00 -5.04 -29.47
N LYS A 758 -8.00 -5.46 -30.25
CA LYS A 758 -9.43 -5.32 -29.96
C LYS A 758 -10.14 -6.63 -30.20
N GLY A 759 -11.06 -6.98 -29.31
CA GLY A 759 -11.93 -8.13 -29.46
C GLY A 759 -13.31 -7.85 -28.92
N THR A 760 -14.28 -8.68 -29.26
CA THR A 760 -15.65 -8.59 -28.78
C THR A 760 -16.07 -9.92 -28.21
N ILE A 761 -16.56 -9.92 -26.98
CA ILE A 761 -17.26 -11.04 -26.37
C ILE A 761 -18.77 -10.76 -26.41
N THR A 762 -19.55 -11.75 -26.80
CA THR A 762 -21.03 -11.69 -26.79
C THR A 762 -21.55 -12.52 -25.63
N LEU A 763 -22.14 -11.87 -24.63
CA LEU A 763 -22.84 -12.56 -23.55
C LEU A 763 -24.26 -12.91 -24.00
N THR A 764 -24.61 -14.18 -23.86
CA THR A 764 -25.91 -14.73 -24.21
C THR A 764 -26.68 -15.16 -22.95
N GLY A 765 -27.97 -15.37 -23.06
CA GLY A 765 -28.81 -15.82 -21.94
C GLY A 765 -29.72 -14.75 -21.39
N LYS A 766 -30.01 -14.79 -20.09
CA LYS A 766 -30.82 -13.80 -19.37
C LYS A 766 -29.94 -12.93 -18.52
N PRO A 767 -30.35 -11.71 -18.18
CA PRO A 767 -29.71 -10.94 -17.14
C PRO A 767 -29.58 -11.74 -15.85
N VAL A 768 -28.44 -11.65 -15.20
CA VAL A 768 -28.17 -12.27 -13.89
C VAL A 768 -27.96 -11.18 -12.88
N SER A 769 -28.61 -11.30 -11.72
CA SER A 769 -28.37 -10.45 -10.56
C SER A 769 -27.96 -11.33 -9.39
N LYS A 770 -26.84 -11.00 -8.75
CA LYS A 770 -26.32 -11.69 -7.56
C LYS A 770 -26.32 -10.72 -6.37
N PRO A 771 -26.50 -11.21 -5.15
CA PRO A 771 -26.36 -10.36 -3.96
C PRO A 771 -24.97 -9.72 -3.87
N LEU A 772 -23.93 -10.45 -4.28
CA LEU A 772 -22.53 -10.05 -4.18
C LEU A 772 -21.73 -10.70 -5.33
N ARG A 773 -20.68 -10.04 -5.81
CA ARG A 773 -19.75 -10.66 -6.77
C ARG A 773 -18.86 -11.69 -6.08
N GLU A 774 -18.43 -12.70 -6.82
CA GLU A 774 -17.58 -13.79 -6.33
C GLU A 774 -16.18 -13.73 -6.94
N HIS A 775 -16.06 -13.19 -8.16
CA HIS A 775 -14.81 -13.11 -8.90
C HIS A 775 -14.40 -11.66 -9.12
N TYR A 776 -13.26 -11.28 -8.56
CA TYR A 776 -12.70 -9.94 -8.58
C TYR A 776 -11.55 -9.81 -9.58
N LEU A 777 -10.72 -10.84 -9.65
CA LEU A 777 -9.45 -10.82 -10.39
C LEU A 777 -9.41 -11.93 -11.45
N SER A 778 -8.82 -11.61 -12.59
CA SER A 778 -8.51 -12.59 -13.64
C SER A 778 -7.32 -13.46 -13.25
N GLU A 779 -7.26 -14.65 -13.82
CA GLU A 779 -6.08 -15.51 -13.77
C GLU A 779 -5.24 -15.29 -15.03
N SER A 780 -3.90 -15.26 -14.93
CA SER A 780 -3.02 -15.23 -16.09
C SER A 780 -2.00 -16.37 -16.03
N SER A 781 -1.63 -16.88 -17.21
CA SER A 781 -0.60 -17.90 -17.37
C SER A 781 0.28 -17.60 -18.60
N GLN A 782 1.52 -18.09 -18.58
CA GLN A 782 2.49 -17.90 -19.66
C GLN A 782 3.03 -19.26 -20.12
N ASN A 783 3.09 -19.44 -21.46
CA ASN A 783 3.59 -20.65 -22.11
C ASN A 783 4.64 -20.32 -23.15
#